data_6d0a8e959c3a8851df635928bdb05f57
#
_entry.id   6d0a8e959c3a8851df635928bdb05f57
#
_cell.length_a   1.000
_cell.length_b   1.000
_cell.length_c   1.000
_cell.angle_alpha   90.00
_cell.angle_beta   90.00
_cell.angle_gamma   90.00
#
_symmetry.space_group_name_H-M   'P 1'
#
loop_
_entity.id
_entity.type
_entity.pdbx_description
1 polymer ?
#
loop_
_entity_poly.entity_id
_entity_poly.type
_entity_poly.pdbx_seq_one_letter_code
_entity_poly.pdbx_strand_id
1 'polypeptide(L)'
;MFTKILIANRGEIACRIIASAKKMGIATVAVYSDADKDARHVRMADEAVRIGGAPSRESYLLGDVIIQACKDTGAQAVHPGYGFLSENEAFSKAVEANGIAFIGPKYQAIAAMGDKIASKKLALAAGVNTIPGWNDAIESPEKVVQIAQDIGYPVMIKASAGGGGKGLRVANNDQEALEGFASCRNEALNSFGDDRIFIEKFVQEPRHIEIQIVGDSQGNVLYLNERECSIQRRHQKVIEEAPSPFITDATRKAMGEQAVALAKAVNYQSAGTVEFVVGKDQDFYFLEMNTRLQVEHPVTECITGLDLVELMIRVAAGEPLPLQQADVKREGWAMECRINAEDPFRNFLPSTGRLVRFAPPTQTMWQGDTSANFGVRVDTGVYDGGEIPMYYDSMIAKLIVHGTDRADAIDKMRDALNGFVIRGVSSNIPFQSALLAHEKFKSGDFNTGFIAEHYAQGFKAEDVPHDDPNFLVALAAFVRRKSRERTAQLTGQLPGYGVDVGCDYAAIVLDSAGKHRTVEVHIDEVTGQIGVAQVTIDAKCYAISSDSRISDALITGFCNEQSFTAQVDRGTKRNALALVVQHNGSKIEVMVVSPRMAQLHAMMPFKAPPDLSKYVLSPMPGLLVDVAVKVGQKVQAGERVAVIEAMKMENVLFAAADGVVSTVLASVGESLVVDQSIVEFE
;
A
#
# COMPACT_ATOMS: atom_id res chain seq x y z
N MET A 1 3.45 -21.24 27.99
CA MET A 1 3.42 -21.04 26.51
C MET A 1 2.25 -21.82 25.92
N PHE A 2 1.57 -21.28 24.89
CA PHE A 2 0.47 -21.93 24.20
C PHE A 2 0.95 -23.09 23.33
N THR A 3 0.09 -24.09 23.12
CA THR A 3 0.33 -25.19 22.17
C THR A 3 -0.43 -25.01 20.86
N LYS A 4 -1.55 -24.26 20.89
CA LYS A 4 -2.38 -23.95 19.72
C LYS A 4 -3.02 -22.58 19.86
N ILE A 5 -2.95 -21.77 18.80
CA ILE A 5 -3.60 -20.45 18.71
C ILE A 5 -4.48 -20.34 17.46
N LEU A 6 -5.54 -19.55 17.54
CA LEU A 6 -6.38 -19.19 16.40
C LEU A 6 -6.02 -17.79 15.90
N ILE A 7 -5.93 -17.60 14.60
CA ILE A 7 -5.66 -16.31 13.97
C ILE A 7 -6.99 -15.74 13.43
N ALA A 8 -7.51 -14.72 14.12
CA ALA A 8 -8.79 -14.07 13.79
C ALA A 8 -8.58 -12.97 12.74
N ASN A 9 -7.92 -13.30 11.65
CA ASN A 9 -7.62 -12.38 10.56
C ASN A 9 -7.36 -13.15 9.25
N ARG A 10 -7.06 -12.40 8.18
CA ARG A 10 -6.82 -12.92 6.83
C ARG A 10 -5.59 -12.29 6.18
N GLY A 11 -5.29 -12.74 4.97
CA GLY A 11 -4.30 -12.10 4.10
C GLY A 11 -2.88 -12.18 4.65
N GLU A 12 -2.10 -11.13 4.43
CA GLU A 12 -0.68 -11.12 4.75
C GLU A 12 -0.42 -11.21 6.25
N ILE A 13 -1.24 -10.53 7.09
CA ILE A 13 -1.04 -10.54 8.54
C ILE A 13 -1.32 -11.92 9.14
N ALA A 14 -2.30 -12.64 8.63
CA ALA A 14 -2.54 -14.02 9.06
C ALA A 14 -1.34 -14.92 8.70
N CYS A 15 -0.79 -14.80 7.48
CA CYS A 15 0.44 -15.49 7.08
C CYS A 15 1.63 -15.14 7.97
N ARG A 16 1.77 -13.84 8.32
CA ARG A 16 2.84 -13.33 9.19
C ARG A 16 2.76 -13.94 10.60
N ILE A 17 1.57 -13.99 11.19
CA ILE A 17 1.36 -14.57 12.51
C ILE A 17 1.62 -16.08 12.49
N ILE A 18 1.13 -16.78 11.47
CA ILE A 18 1.37 -18.23 11.29
C ILE A 18 2.87 -18.52 11.22
N ALA A 19 3.66 -17.69 10.52
CA ALA A 19 5.10 -17.88 10.41
C ALA A 19 5.80 -17.83 11.77
N SER A 20 5.52 -16.82 12.62
CA SER A 20 6.09 -16.74 13.97
C SER A 20 5.59 -17.84 14.89
N ALA A 21 4.30 -18.17 14.86
CA ALA A 21 3.73 -19.26 15.67
C ALA A 21 4.41 -20.61 15.34
N LYS A 22 4.59 -20.92 14.06
CA LYS A 22 5.30 -22.13 13.61
C LYS A 22 6.77 -22.16 14.05
N LYS A 23 7.47 -21.02 13.96
CA LYS A 23 8.84 -20.89 14.47
C LYS A 23 8.92 -21.19 15.97
N MET A 24 7.88 -20.82 16.73
CA MET A 24 7.74 -21.10 18.16
C MET A 24 7.26 -22.54 18.47
N GLY A 25 6.94 -23.36 17.48
CA GLY A 25 6.39 -24.70 17.65
C GLY A 25 4.91 -24.72 18.09
N ILE A 26 4.16 -23.64 17.80
CA ILE A 26 2.76 -23.49 18.16
C ILE A 26 1.87 -23.84 16.96
N ALA A 27 0.92 -24.75 17.15
CA ALA A 27 -0.05 -25.12 16.12
C ALA A 27 -1.02 -23.95 15.84
N THR A 28 -1.43 -23.82 14.60
CA THR A 28 -2.20 -22.67 14.11
C THR A 28 -3.55 -23.05 13.52
N VAL A 29 -4.59 -22.29 13.88
CA VAL A 29 -5.92 -22.39 13.28
C VAL A 29 -6.19 -21.10 12.50
N ALA A 30 -6.40 -21.20 11.19
CA ALA A 30 -6.87 -20.09 10.38
C ALA A 30 -8.40 -20.05 10.33
N VAL A 31 -8.98 -18.86 10.31
CA VAL A 31 -10.39 -18.68 9.96
C VAL A 31 -10.51 -18.12 8.54
N TYR A 32 -11.60 -18.48 7.83
CA TYR A 32 -11.79 -18.00 6.48
C TYR A 32 -13.28 -17.80 6.11
N SER A 33 -13.53 -16.77 5.30
CA SER A 33 -14.81 -16.54 4.62
C SER A 33 -14.89 -17.34 3.32
N ASP A 34 -16.04 -17.35 2.69
CA ASP A 34 -16.23 -18.01 1.38
C ASP A 34 -15.28 -17.48 0.30
N ALA A 35 -14.96 -16.20 0.32
CA ALA A 35 -14.02 -15.58 -0.62
C ALA A 35 -12.55 -16.00 -0.38
N ASP A 36 -12.20 -16.40 0.83
CA ASP A 36 -10.83 -16.74 1.22
C ASP A 36 -10.58 -18.26 1.31
N LYS A 37 -11.51 -19.09 0.85
CA LYS A 37 -11.42 -20.56 0.93
C LYS A 37 -10.06 -21.11 0.46
N ASP A 38 -9.52 -20.54 -0.62
CA ASP A 38 -8.26 -20.97 -1.22
C ASP A 38 -7.10 -20.02 -0.90
N ALA A 39 -7.26 -19.10 0.05
CA ALA A 39 -6.25 -18.11 0.39
C ALA A 39 -4.98 -18.74 1.00
N ARG A 40 -3.86 -18.01 0.88
CA ARG A 40 -2.54 -18.50 1.32
C ARG A 40 -2.51 -18.85 2.81
N HIS A 41 -3.11 -18.02 3.67
CA HIS A 41 -3.13 -18.26 5.13
C HIS A 41 -3.88 -19.54 5.51
N VAL A 42 -4.94 -19.89 4.76
CA VAL A 42 -5.68 -21.15 4.95
C VAL A 42 -4.81 -22.36 4.66
N ARG A 43 -4.00 -22.28 3.60
CA ARG A 43 -3.06 -23.35 3.21
C ARG A 43 -1.84 -23.46 4.13
N MET A 44 -1.47 -22.35 4.77
CA MET A 44 -0.31 -22.29 5.67
C MET A 44 -0.62 -22.82 7.08
N ALA A 45 -1.85 -22.67 7.55
CA ALA A 45 -2.24 -23.09 8.89
C ALA A 45 -2.32 -24.61 9.02
N ASP A 46 -2.25 -25.13 10.26
CA ASP A 46 -2.36 -26.55 10.55
C ASP A 46 -3.82 -27.00 10.50
N GLU A 47 -4.76 -26.13 10.89
CA GLU A 47 -6.21 -26.30 10.81
C GLU A 47 -6.86 -25.05 10.22
N ALA A 48 -8.03 -25.19 9.61
CA ALA A 48 -8.79 -24.05 9.07
C ALA A 48 -10.29 -24.22 9.30
N VAL A 49 -10.97 -23.13 9.69
CA VAL A 49 -12.40 -23.11 10.02
C VAL A 49 -13.10 -22.05 9.16
N ARG A 50 -14.16 -22.47 8.45
CA ARG A 50 -15.05 -21.55 7.74
C ARG A 50 -15.90 -20.77 8.74
N ILE A 51 -15.96 -19.44 8.61
CA ILE A 51 -16.67 -18.56 9.55
C ILE A 51 -17.84 -17.79 8.91
N GLY A 52 -18.11 -17.94 7.63
CA GLY A 52 -19.28 -17.31 7.00
C GLY A 52 -19.12 -16.86 5.57
N GLY A 53 -20.01 -15.96 5.14
CA GLY A 53 -20.07 -15.40 3.79
C GLY A 53 -18.87 -14.51 3.44
N ALA A 54 -18.79 -14.08 2.17
CA ALA A 54 -17.68 -13.28 1.66
C ALA A 54 -17.54 -11.89 2.33
N PRO A 55 -18.61 -11.10 2.56
CA PRO A 55 -18.50 -9.82 3.24
C PRO A 55 -17.98 -9.95 4.68
N SER A 56 -17.13 -9.00 5.11
CA SER A 56 -16.54 -9.03 6.47
C SER A 56 -17.59 -9.05 7.59
N ARG A 57 -18.72 -8.37 7.40
CA ARG A 57 -19.85 -8.36 8.36
C ARG A 57 -20.51 -9.73 8.53
N GLU A 58 -20.35 -10.61 7.56
CA GLU A 58 -20.91 -11.97 7.54
C GLU A 58 -19.88 -13.03 7.94
N SER A 59 -18.67 -12.63 8.31
CA SER A 59 -17.54 -13.52 8.62
C SER A 59 -16.61 -12.94 9.68
N TYR A 60 -15.57 -12.20 9.30
CA TYR A 60 -14.48 -11.75 10.18
C TYR A 60 -14.91 -10.78 11.30
N LEU A 61 -16.11 -10.20 11.23
CA LEU A 61 -16.66 -9.34 12.28
C LEU A 61 -17.61 -10.08 13.23
N LEU A 62 -17.80 -11.40 13.05
CA LEU A 62 -18.66 -12.24 13.89
C LEU A 62 -17.85 -12.82 15.06
N GLY A 63 -17.69 -12.03 16.14
CA GLY A 63 -16.88 -12.41 17.29
C GLY A 63 -17.30 -13.73 17.94
N ASP A 64 -18.61 -13.99 18.07
CA ASP A 64 -19.13 -15.22 18.66
C ASP A 64 -18.78 -16.47 17.85
N VAL A 65 -18.78 -16.36 16.51
CA VAL A 65 -18.37 -17.45 15.61
C VAL A 65 -16.89 -17.75 15.76
N ILE A 66 -16.06 -16.72 15.91
CA ILE A 66 -14.62 -16.87 16.12
C ILE A 66 -14.33 -17.53 17.48
N ILE A 67 -15.03 -17.13 18.54
CA ILE A 67 -14.93 -17.74 19.88
C ILE A 67 -15.36 -19.21 19.83
N GLN A 68 -16.44 -19.53 19.08
CA GLN A 68 -16.86 -20.90 18.92
C GLN A 68 -15.83 -21.73 18.16
N ALA A 69 -15.20 -21.18 17.10
CA ALA A 69 -14.11 -21.84 16.40
C ALA A 69 -12.89 -22.13 17.31
N CYS A 70 -12.57 -21.23 18.26
CA CYS A 70 -11.54 -21.50 19.26
C CYS A 70 -11.90 -22.73 20.12
N LYS A 71 -13.16 -22.81 20.59
CA LYS A 71 -13.63 -23.94 21.42
C LYS A 71 -13.61 -25.25 20.66
N ASP A 72 -14.10 -25.26 19.42
CA ASP A 72 -14.21 -26.45 18.59
C ASP A 72 -12.84 -27.03 18.23
N THR A 73 -11.82 -26.18 18.05
CA THR A 73 -10.45 -26.57 17.71
C THR A 73 -9.54 -26.76 18.92
N GLY A 74 -9.98 -26.32 20.11
CA GLY A 74 -9.17 -26.33 21.31
C GLY A 74 -8.04 -25.30 21.30
N ALA A 75 -8.17 -24.21 20.55
CA ALA A 75 -7.24 -23.11 20.56
C ALA A 75 -7.26 -22.38 21.91
N GLN A 76 -6.08 -22.18 22.51
CA GLN A 76 -5.93 -21.60 23.86
C GLN A 76 -5.90 -20.08 23.84
N ALA A 77 -5.57 -19.50 22.68
CA ALA A 77 -5.48 -18.06 22.49
C ALA A 77 -5.94 -17.65 21.09
N VAL A 78 -6.34 -16.38 20.97
CA VAL A 78 -6.71 -15.78 19.69
C VAL A 78 -5.80 -14.58 19.40
N HIS A 79 -5.22 -14.55 18.20
CA HIS A 79 -4.46 -13.41 17.69
C HIS A 79 -5.31 -12.64 16.68
N PRO A 80 -5.71 -11.39 16.97
CA PRO A 80 -6.59 -10.62 16.11
C PRO A 80 -5.88 -9.96 14.92
N GLY A 81 -4.54 -9.90 14.90
CA GLY A 81 -3.77 -9.14 13.93
C GLY A 81 -4.01 -7.64 14.04
N TYR A 82 -4.37 -7.00 12.93
CA TYR A 82 -4.84 -5.62 12.86
C TYR A 82 -6.13 -5.50 12.02
N GLY A 83 -6.87 -4.40 12.19
CA GLY A 83 -8.21 -4.26 11.60
C GLY A 83 -9.22 -5.23 12.21
N PHE A 84 -10.37 -5.38 11.58
CA PHE A 84 -11.50 -6.22 12.05
C PHE A 84 -11.80 -6.04 13.54
N LEU A 85 -11.54 -7.08 14.36
CA LEU A 85 -11.85 -7.11 15.79
C LEU A 85 -10.64 -6.78 16.69
N SER A 86 -9.50 -6.37 16.14
CA SER A 86 -8.27 -6.15 16.91
C SER A 86 -8.38 -5.05 17.99
N GLU A 87 -9.19 -4.03 17.75
CA GLU A 87 -9.45 -2.91 18.65
C GLU A 87 -10.90 -2.92 19.18
N ASN A 88 -11.55 -4.09 19.14
CA ASN A 88 -12.92 -4.23 19.64
C ASN A 88 -12.93 -4.66 21.11
N GLU A 89 -13.30 -3.73 22.01
CA GLU A 89 -13.39 -3.96 23.45
C GLU A 89 -14.30 -5.16 23.80
N ALA A 90 -15.49 -5.22 23.19
CA ALA A 90 -16.47 -6.25 23.50
C ALA A 90 -15.96 -7.65 23.11
N PHE A 91 -15.26 -7.75 21.98
CA PHE A 91 -14.64 -9.00 21.53
C PHE A 91 -13.51 -9.45 22.48
N SER A 92 -12.57 -8.55 22.81
CA SER A 92 -11.48 -8.85 23.76
C SER A 92 -12.05 -9.35 25.10
N LYS A 93 -13.04 -8.65 25.65
CA LYS A 93 -13.73 -9.04 26.88
C LYS A 93 -14.43 -10.39 26.78
N ALA A 94 -15.12 -10.65 25.67
CA ALA A 94 -15.82 -11.92 25.45
C ALA A 94 -14.85 -13.10 25.31
N VAL A 95 -13.72 -12.93 24.63
CA VAL A 95 -12.65 -13.93 24.50
C VAL A 95 -12.13 -14.33 25.89
N GLU A 96 -11.77 -13.36 26.72
CA GLU A 96 -11.25 -13.61 28.07
C GLU A 96 -12.32 -14.25 28.98
N ALA A 97 -13.58 -13.82 28.89
CA ALA A 97 -14.69 -14.40 29.63
C ALA A 97 -14.96 -15.88 29.29
N ASN A 98 -14.53 -16.34 28.11
CA ASN A 98 -14.60 -17.74 27.69
C ASN A 98 -13.33 -18.54 28.03
N GLY A 99 -12.40 -17.99 28.82
CA GLY A 99 -11.18 -18.66 29.23
C GLY A 99 -10.13 -18.79 28.12
N ILE A 100 -10.26 -18.01 27.05
CA ILE A 100 -9.34 -17.95 25.92
C ILE A 100 -8.45 -16.71 26.09
N ALA A 101 -7.14 -16.82 25.87
CA ALA A 101 -6.25 -15.66 25.96
C ALA A 101 -6.41 -14.78 24.71
N PHE A 102 -6.56 -13.47 24.92
CA PHE A 102 -6.51 -12.49 23.83
C PHE A 102 -5.05 -12.04 23.63
N ILE A 103 -4.46 -12.33 22.45
CA ILE A 103 -3.10 -11.91 22.10
C ILE A 103 -3.15 -10.45 21.65
N GLY A 104 -3.14 -9.56 22.62
CA GLY A 104 -3.33 -8.12 22.46
C GLY A 104 -3.41 -7.46 23.83
N PRO A 105 -3.74 -6.16 23.88
CA PRO A 105 -3.97 -5.46 25.14
C PRO A 105 -5.27 -5.91 25.79
N LYS A 106 -5.37 -5.64 27.10
CA LYS A 106 -6.60 -5.89 27.84
C LYS A 106 -7.73 -4.96 27.37
N TYR A 107 -8.98 -5.44 27.45
CA TYR A 107 -10.15 -4.69 26.97
C TYR A 107 -10.28 -3.30 27.59
N GLN A 108 -9.82 -3.12 28.85
CA GLN A 108 -9.83 -1.81 29.51
C GLN A 108 -8.91 -0.80 28.81
N ALA A 109 -7.74 -1.23 28.34
CA ALA A 109 -6.82 -0.36 27.60
C ALA A 109 -7.38 -0.03 26.22
N ILE A 110 -8.04 -1.00 25.57
CA ILE A 110 -8.73 -0.76 24.27
C ILE A 110 -9.83 0.28 24.47
N ALA A 111 -10.68 0.13 25.50
CA ALA A 111 -11.75 1.07 25.80
C ALA A 111 -11.22 2.49 26.12
N ALA A 112 -10.16 2.57 26.94
CA ALA A 112 -9.58 3.84 27.36
C ALA A 112 -8.98 4.64 26.21
N MET A 113 -8.41 3.96 25.20
CA MET A 113 -7.77 4.60 24.05
C MET A 113 -8.69 4.72 22.83
N GLY A 114 -9.83 4.05 22.81
CA GLY A 114 -10.76 4.06 21.66
C GLY A 114 -11.56 5.36 21.51
N ASP A 115 -11.81 6.10 22.60
CA ASP A 115 -12.46 7.43 22.54
C ASP A 115 -11.40 8.53 22.48
N LYS A 116 -11.43 9.37 21.44
CA LYS A 116 -10.42 10.42 21.20
C LYS A 116 -10.38 11.50 22.28
N ILE A 117 -11.52 11.84 22.87
CA ILE A 117 -11.58 12.85 23.95
C ILE A 117 -11.04 12.23 25.25
N ALA A 118 -11.47 11.02 25.56
CA ALA A 118 -11.02 10.32 26.77
C ALA A 118 -9.53 10.01 26.70
N SER A 119 -9.02 9.50 25.58
CA SER A 119 -7.60 9.20 25.38
C SER A 119 -6.72 10.44 25.51
N LYS A 120 -7.18 11.60 24.99
CA LYS A 120 -6.47 12.86 25.10
C LYS A 120 -6.41 13.37 26.55
N LYS A 121 -7.49 13.24 27.31
CA LYS A 121 -7.50 13.56 28.75
C LYS A 121 -6.54 12.67 29.54
N LEU A 122 -6.52 11.37 29.24
CA LEU A 122 -5.57 10.43 29.84
C LEU A 122 -4.12 10.75 29.48
N ALA A 123 -3.86 11.12 28.21
CA ALA A 123 -2.53 11.51 27.77
C ALA A 123 -2.04 12.77 28.53
N LEU A 124 -2.90 13.77 28.66
CA LEU A 124 -2.59 15.00 29.42
C LEU A 124 -2.32 14.69 30.89
N ALA A 125 -3.13 13.83 31.51
CA ALA A 125 -2.95 13.41 32.91
C ALA A 125 -1.65 12.59 33.10
N ALA A 126 -1.19 11.87 32.09
CA ALA A 126 0.08 11.13 32.06
C ALA A 126 1.29 12.02 31.73
N GLY A 127 1.10 13.32 31.52
CA GLY A 127 2.19 14.25 31.18
C GLY A 127 2.64 14.18 29.71
N VAL A 128 1.79 13.67 28.83
CA VAL A 128 2.06 13.60 27.39
C VAL A 128 1.62 14.89 26.72
N ASN A 129 2.45 15.44 25.83
CA ASN A 129 2.14 16.63 25.08
C ASN A 129 0.90 16.41 24.21
N THR A 130 -0.12 17.23 24.38
CA THR A 130 -1.33 17.20 23.54
C THR A 130 -1.43 18.45 22.72
N ILE A 131 -1.99 18.35 21.50
CA ILE A 131 -2.21 19.52 20.65
C ILE A 131 -3.03 20.56 21.45
N PRO A 132 -2.56 21.82 21.54
CA PRO A 132 -3.33 22.87 22.19
C PRO A 132 -4.74 22.96 21.61
N GLY A 133 -5.75 22.93 22.45
CA GLY A 133 -7.13 22.88 21.98
C GLY A 133 -8.13 22.76 23.12
N TRP A 134 -9.40 22.59 22.76
CA TRP A 134 -10.48 22.34 23.68
C TRP A 134 -10.78 20.84 23.78
N ASN A 135 -10.54 20.26 24.95
CA ASN A 135 -10.59 18.80 25.17
C ASN A 135 -11.97 18.27 25.59
N ASP A 136 -13.03 19.09 25.49
CA ASP A 136 -14.41 18.69 25.71
C ASP A 136 -15.24 18.85 24.44
N ALA A 137 -16.39 18.19 24.41
CA ALA A 137 -17.35 18.39 23.30
C ALA A 137 -17.84 19.84 23.27
N ILE A 138 -17.90 20.41 22.09
CA ILE A 138 -18.38 21.78 21.86
C ILE A 138 -19.88 21.75 21.59
N GLU A 139 -20.63 22.46 22.40
CA GLU A 139 -22.09 22.41 22.37
C GLU A 139 -22.74 23.39 21.38
N SER A 140 -22.08 24.51 21.07
CA SER A 140 -22.67 25.57 20.23
C SER A 140 -21.68 26.15 19.22
N PRO A 141 -22.20 26.70 18.08
CA PRO A 141 -21.38 27.36 17.08
C PRO A 141 -20.63 28.59 17.60
N GLU A 142 -21.26 29.37 18.51
CA GLU A 142 -20.64 30.58 19.08
C GLU A 142 -19.43 30.24 19.92
N LYS A 143 -19.50 29.12 20.66
CA LYS A 143 -18.39 28.65 21.48
C LYS A 143 -17.21 28.17 20.63
N VAL A 144 -17.46 27.62 19.41
CA VAL A 144 -16.43 27.26 18.46
C VAL A 144 -15.56 28.43 18.08
N VAL A 145 -16.18 29.56 17.73
CA VAL A 145 -15.45 30.78 17.32
C VAL A 145 -14.62 31.33 18.49
N GLN A 146 -15.20 31.41 19.68
CA GLN A 146 -14.48 31.90 20.86
C GLN A 146 -13.23 31.02 21.13
N ILE A 147 -13.38 29.69 21.14
CA ILE A 147 -12.28 28.77 21.36
C ILE A 147 -11.23 28.89 20.26
N ALA A 148 -11.66 28.99 18.98
CA ALA A 148 -10.75 29.14 17.86
C ALA A 148 -9.92 30.43 17.94
N GLN A 149 -10.51 31.53 18.40
CA GLN A 149 -9.81 32.79 18.64
C GLN A 149 -8.82 32.67 19.80
N ASP A 150 -9.17 31.97 20.88
CA ASP A 150 -8.30 31.77 22.04
C ASP A 150 -7.08 30.88 21.69
N ILE A 151 -7.27 29.84 20.85
CA ILE A 151 -6.20 28.96 20.37
C ILE A 151 -5.35 29.69 19.31
N GLY A 152 -5.93 30.57 18.55
CA GLY A 152 -5.35 31.24 17.37
C GLY A 152 -5.42 30.39 16.10
N TYR A 153 -5.89 31.02 15.01
CA TYR A 153 -5.98 30.38 13.69
C TYR A 153 -4.60 30.04 13.09
N PRO A 154 -4.51 29.04 12.18
CA PRO A 154 -5.55 28.10 11.80
C PRO A 154 -5.84 27.05 12.88
N VAL A 155 -7.10 26.55 12.88
CA VAL A 155 -7.55 25.50 13.79
C VAL A 155 -8.12 24.32 13.02
N MET A 156 -8.12 23.14 13.64
CA MET A 156 -8.75 21.95 13.11
C MET A 156 -9.94 21.54 13.96
N ILE A 157 -11.09 21.41 13.32
CA ILE A 157 -12.36 20.96 13.90
C ILE A 157 -12.49 19.47 13.61
N LYS A 158 -12.76 18.67 14.65
CA LYS A 158 -12.74 17.20 14.59
C LYS A 158 -13.97 16.59 15.25
N ALA A 159 -14.49 15.52 14.65
CA ALA A 159 -15.45 14.64 15.30
C ALA A 159 -14.75 13.76 16.35
N SER A 160 -15.41 13.53 17.50
CA SER A 160 -14.91 12.63 18.55
C SER A 160 -14.90 11.18 18.10
N ALA A 161 -15.99 10.72 17.48
CA ALA A 161 -16.07 9.43 16.82
C ALA A 161 -15.70 9.65 15.34
N GLY A 162 -14.56 9.16 14.89
CA GLY A 162 -14.18 9.36 13.50
C GLY A 162 -12.83 8.71 13.18
N GLY A 163 -12.67 8.28 11.94
CA GLY A 163 -11.45 7.70 11.39
C GLY A 163 -11.39 7.89 9.87
N GLY A 164 -10.21 7.68 9.27
CA GLY A 164 -10.06 7.73 7.82
C GLY A 164 -10.30 9.11 7.18
N GLY A 165 -10.12 10.21 7.94
CA GLY A 165 -10.25 11.58 7.42
C GLY A 165 -11.67 12.13 7.35
N LYS A 166 -12.68 11.40 7.83
CA LYS A 166 -14.07 11.90 7.94
C LYS A 166 -14.25 12.71 9.21
N GLY A 167 -15.10 13.76 9.14
CA GLY A 167 -15.37 14.64 10.27
C GLY A 167 -14.19 15.56 10.65
N LEU A 168 -13.37 15.97 9.68
CA LEU A 168 -12.23 16.88 9.85
C LEU A 168 -12.40 18.11 8.95
N ARG A 169 -12.20 19.32 9.52
CA ARG A 169 -12.17 20.58 8.74
C ARG A 169 -11.13 21.53 9.32
N VAL A 170 -10.34 22.12 8.44
CA VAL A 170 -9.44 23.23 8.79
C VAL A 170 -10.21 24.53 8.67
N ALA A 171 -10.05 25.44 9.63
CA ALA A 171 -10.63 26.77 9.60
C ALA A 171 -9.53 27.82 9.82
N ASN A 172 -9.50 28.83 8.96
CA ASN A 172 -8.52 29.91 8.97
C ASN A 172 -9.10 31.23 9.55
N ASN A 173 -10.42 31.26 9.75
CA ASN A 173 -11.14 32.38 10.25
C ASN A 173 -12.48 31.98 10.89
N ASP A 174 -13.18 32.92 11.51
CA ASP A 174 -14.43 32.71 12.23
C ASP A 174 -15.52 32.08 11.35
N GLN A 175 -15.66 32.53 10.10
CA GLN A 175 -16.67 32.04 9.17
C GLN A 175 -16.42 30.59 8.83
N GLU A 176 -15.19 30.23 8.49
CA GLU A 176 -14.79 28.85 8.21
C GLU A 176 -14.95 27.95 9.44
N ALA A 177 -14.74 28.48 10.64
CA ALA A 177 -14.95 27.74 11.88
C ALA A 177 -16.42 27.37 12.10
N LEU A 178 -17.36 28.29 11.83
CA LEU A 178 -18.79 28.01 11.90
C LEU A 178 -19.26 26.99 10.88
N GLU A 179 -18.85 27.15 9.63
CA GLU A 179 -19.20 26.25 8.53
C GLU A 179 -18.60 24.85 8.76
N GLY A 180 -17.33 24.78 9.19
CA GLY A 180 -16.61 23.57 9.52
C GLY A 180 -17.26 22.80 10.66
N PHE A 181 -17.69 23.49 11.72
CA PHE A 181 -18.39 22.87 12.84
C PHE A 181 -19.71 22.22 12.42
N ALA A 182 -20.54 22.95 11.68
CA ALA A 182 -21.82 22.43 11.20
C ALA A 182 -21.64 21.23 10.27
N SER A 183 -20.68 21.32 9.36
CA SER A 183 -20.35 20.23 8.43
C SER A 183 -19.82 18.99 9.14
N CYS A 184 -18.84 19.14 10.05
CA CYS A 184 -18.29 18.04 10.82
C CYS A 184 -19.34 17.34 11.69
N ARG A 185 -20.21 18.10 12.34
CA ARG A 185 -21.28 17.59 13.18
C ARG A 185 -22.27 16.72 12.40
N ASN A 186 -22.71 17.21 11.25
CA ASN A 186 -23.61 16.46 10.37
C ASN A 186 -22.96 15.18 9.82
N GLU A 187 -21.70 15.27 9.38
CA GLU A 187 -20.96 14.12 8.88
C GLU A 187 -20.74 13.07 9.97
N ALA A 188 -20.40 13.49 11.19
CA ALA A 188 -20.18 12.63 12.33
C ALA A 188 -21.45 11.89 12.76
N LEU A 189 -22.56 12.60 12.85
CA LEU A 189 -23.86 12.02 13.18
C LEU A 189 -24.28 10.96 12.14
N ASN A 190 -24.16 11.29 10.86
CA ASN A 190 -24.58 10.40 9.77
C ASN A 190 -23.67 9.17 9.60
N SER A 191 -22.36 9.33 9.84
CA SER A 191 -21.38 8.25 9.60
C SER A 191 -21.13 7.39 10.83
N PHE A 192 -21.25 7.94 12.04
CA PHE A 192 -20.82 7.30 13.27
C PHE A 192 -21.89 7.27 14.37
N GLY A 193 -23.01 8.00 14.20
CA GLY A 193 -24.05 8.12 15.22
C GLY A 193 -23.67 8.95 16.45
N ASP A 194 -22.56 9.69 16.40
CA ASP A 194 -22.01 10.53 17.47
C ASP A 194 -21.71 11.92 16.91
N ASP A 195 -22.36 12.96 17.44
CA ASP A 195 -22.25 14.33 16.96
C ASP A 195 -21.28 15.20 17.76
N ARG A 196 -20.50 14.62 18.68
CA ARG A 196 -19.53 15.34 19.52
C ARG A 196 -18.35 15.83 18.69
N ILE A 197 -18.11 17.14 18.76
CA ILE A 197 -17.04 17.85 18.03
C ILE A 197 -16.11 18.50 19.04
N PHE A 198 -14.81 18.49 18.75
CA PHE A 198 -13.77 19.23 19.46
C PHE A 198 -12.89 20.01 18.49
N ILE A 199 -12.02 20.90 18.99
CA ILE A 199 -11.20 21.80 18.19
C ILE A 199 -9.77 21.84 18.73
N GLU A 200 -8.81 21.90 17.82
CA GLU A 200 -7.38 21.93 18.12
C GLU A 200 -6.64 22.94 17.24
N LYS A 201 -5.46 23.37 17.68
CA LYS A 201 -4.53 24.10 16.84
C LYS A 201 -4.19 23.26 15.60
N PHE A 202 -4.21 23.85 14.42
CA PHE A 202 -3.73 23.22 13.21
C PHE A 202 -2.19 23.31 13.15
N VAL A 203 -1.52 22.16 13.17
CA VAL A 203 -0.07 22.07 12.99
C VAL A 203 0.24 22.16 11.50
N GLN A 204 1.03 23.15 11.10
CA GLN A 204 1.42 23.36 9.71
C GLN A 204 2.57 22.44 9.31
N GLU A 205 2.55 21.95 8.07
CA GLU A 205 3.58 21.05 7.51
C GLU A 205 3.94 19.89 8.44
N PRO A 206 2.94 19.16 9.00
CA PRO A 206 3.19 18.20 10.06
C PRO A 206 3.87 16.95 9.52
N ARG A 207 4.75 16.37 10.37
CA ARG A 207 5.19 14.99 10.23
C ARG A 207 4.30 14.08 11.05
N HIS A 208 4.05 12.89 10.52
CA HIS A 208 3.39 11.81 11.24
C HIS A 208 4.46 10.83 11.72
N ILE A 209 4.82 10.93 12.97
CA ILE A 209 5.83 10.09 13.61
C ILE A 209 5.13 9.25 14.68
N GLU A 210 5.47 7.99 14.75
CA GLU A 210 4.86 7.09 15.71
C GLU A 210 5.92 6.31 16.49
N ILE A 211 5.62 6.04 17.77
CA ILE A 211 6.49 5.27 18.66
C ILE A 211 5.91 3.88 18.87
N GLN A 212 6.67 2.87 18.47
CA GLN A 212 6.35 1.49 18.80
C GLN A 212 6.58 1.22 20.27
N ILE A 213 5.58 0.71 20.98
CA ILE A 213 5.71 0.25 22.36
C ILE A 213 5.43 -1.25 22.47
N VAL A 214 5.96 -1.85 23.51
CA VAL A 214 5.63 -3.20 23.96
C VAL A 214 5.58 -3.23 25.49
N GLY A 215 4.52 -3.82 26.04
CA GLY A 215 4.34 -3.96 27.49
C GLY A 215 4.06 -5.40 27.90
N ASP A 216 4.47 -5.79 29.11
CA ASP A 216 4.15 -7.10 29.69
C ASP A 216 3.11 -7.00 30.82
N SER A 217 2.71 -8.15 31.35
CA SER A 217 1.74 -8.24 32.45
C SER A 217 2.31 -7.82 33.81
N GLN A 218 3.63 -7.56 33.93
CA GLN A 218 4.31 -7.15 35.13
C GLN A 218 4.48 -5.62 35.24
N GLY A 219 4.02 -4.88 34.21
CA GLY A 219 4.11 -3.43 34.15
C GLY A 219 5.41 -2.90 33.55
N ASN A 220 6.25 -3.78 32.99
CA ASN A 220 7.39 -3.34 32.17
C ASN A 220 6.88 -2.87 30.81
N VAL A 221 7.25 -1.67 30.41
CA VAL A 221 6.90 -1.09 29.12
C VAL A 221 8.15 -0.51 28.48
N LEU A 222 8.41 -0.86 27.22
CA LEU A 222 9.55 -0.38 26.43
C LEU A 222 9.04 0.35 25.20
N TYR A 223 9.81 1.34 24.72
CA TYR A 223 9.65 1.89 23.38
C TYR A 223 10.75 1.35 22.45
N LEU A 224 10.36 1.02 21.21
CA LEU A 224 11.21 0.35 20.23
C LEU A 224 11.58 1.29 19.07
N ASN A 225 11.91 2.53 19.39
CA ASN A 225 12.15 3.62 18.45
C ASN A 225 10.88 4.05 17.68
N GLU A 226 11.08 4.97 16.74
CA GLU A 226 10.02 5.55 15.94
C GLU A 226 9.94 4.96 14.54
N ARG A 227 8.79 5.26 13.90
CA ARG A 227 8.58 5.14 12.45
C ARG A 227 8.13 6.49 11.88
N GLU A 228 8.64 6.82 10.71
CA GLU A 228 8.22 7.94 9.90
C GLU A 228 7.11 7.49 8.95
N CYS A 229 5.93 8.05 9.08
CA CYS A 229 4.73 7.64 8.35
C CYS A 229 4.06 8.83 7.62
N SER A 230 4.81 9.88 7.27
CA SER A 230 4.26 11.09 6.66
C SER A 230 3.85 10.94 5.20
N ILE A 231 4.38 9.94 4.48
CA ILE A 231 3.97 9.70 3.10
C ILE A 231 2.62 9.00 3.08
N GLN A 232 1.57 9.81 2.95
CA GLN A 232 0.17 9.36 3.05
C GLN A 232 -0.65 9.87 1.86
N ARG A 233 -1.60 9.05 1.43
CA ARG A 233 -2.63 9.42 0.46
C ARG A 233 -4.01 9.28 1.10
N ARG A 234 -4.78 10.36 1.20
CA ARG A 234 -6.10 10.36 1.87
C ARG A 234 -6.04 9.72 3.27
N HIS A 235 -5.02 10.08 4.05
CA HIS A 235 -4.73 9.55 5.39
C HIS A 235 -4.37 8.04 5.45
N GLN A 236 -4.11 7.41 4.31
CA GLN A 236 -3.56 6.06 4.25
C GLN A 236 -2.06 6.13 4.02
N LYS A 237 -1.29 5.48 4.87
CA LYS A 237 0.16 5.37 4.77
C LYS A 237 0.54 4.62 3.48
N VAL A 238 1.57 5.06 2.77
CA VAL A 238 2.00 4.54 1.47
C VAL A 238 3.43 4.04 1.53
N ILE A 239 4.32 4.83 2.13
CA ILE A 239 5.71 4.47 2.43
C ILE A 239 5.95 4.77 3.90
N GLU A 240 6.53 3.83 4.61
CA GLU A 240 6.95 3.96 6.00
C GLU A 240 8.45 3.66 6.12
N GLU A 241 9.14 4.35 7.01
CA GLU A 241 10.57 4.12 7.26
C GLU A 241 10.92 4.20 8.75
N ALA A 242 11.97 3.53 9.14
CA ALA A 242 12.56 3.59 10.47
C ALA A 242 14.10 3.55 10.37
N PRO A 243 14.79 4.45 11.05
CA PRO A 243 14.30 5.59 11.82
C PRO A 243 13.73 6.73 10.95
N SER A 244 13.23 7.81 11.57
CA SER A 244 12.83 9.02 10.86
C SER A 244 14.05 9.84 10.42
N PRO A 245 14.08 10.39 9.18
CA PRO A 245 15.13 11.30 8.74
C PRO A 245 15.00 12.70 9.36
N PHE A 246 13.94 12.95 10.11
CA PHE A 246 13.59 14.30 10.57
C PHE A 246 13.86 14.52 12.05
N ILE A 247 13.44 13.60 12.95
CA ILE A 247 13.54 13.84 14.38
C ILE A 247 14.97 13.64 14.93
N THR A 248 15.33 14.46 15.93
CA THR A 248 16.60 14.34 16.64
C THR A 248 16.58 13.19 17.65
N ASP A 249 17.75 12.74 18.13
CA ASP A 249 17.83 11.75 19.21
C ASP A 249 17.18 12.24 20.51
N ALA A 250 17.24 13.54 20.79
CA ALA A 250 16.58 14.14 21.94
C ALA A 250 15.04 14.08 21.82
N THR A 251 14.52 14.42 20.64
CA THR A 251 13.08 14.35 20.35
C THR A 251 12.60 12.89 20.42
N ARG A 252 13.32 11.95 19.80
CA ARG A 252 13.03 10.50 19.85
C ARG A 252 12.92 10.00 21.29
N LYS A 253 13.89 10.36 22.12
CA LYS A 253 13.89 9.98 23.52
C LYS A 253 12.70 10.56 24.27
N ALA A 254 12.41 11.83 24.10
CA ALA A 254 11.29 12.50 24.75
C ALA A 254 9.94 11.89 24.33
N MET A 255 9.74 11.63 23.03
CA MET A 255 8.55 10.95 22.49
C MET A 255 8.42 9.52 23.06
N GLY A 256 9.53 8.76 23.10
CA GLY A 256 9.57 7.41 23.65
C GLY A 256 9.19 7.38 25.15
N GLU A 257 9.75 8.29 25.95
CA GLU A 257 9.44 8.40 27.38
C GLU A 257 7.95 8.76 27.62
N GLN A 258 7.39 9.67 26.81
CA GLN A 258 5.97 10.02 26.90
C GLN A 258 5.06 8.86 26.44
N ALA A 259 5.44 8.13 25.40
CA ALA A 259 4.70 6.94 24.95
C ALA A 259 4.68 5.85 26.03
N VAL A 260 5.79 5.63 26.73
CA VAL A 260 5.88 4.70 27.87
C VAL A 260 5.02 5.19 29.04
N ALA A 261 5.03 6.49 29.34
CA ALA A 261 4.21 7.06 30.41
C ALA A 261 2.70 6.85 30.15
N LEU A 262 2.25 7.09 28.92
CA LEU A 262 0.86 6.84 28.50
C LEU A 262 0.49 5.36 28.63
N ALA A 263 1.33 4.47 28.11
CA ALA A 263 1.10 3.03 28.19
C ALA A 263 0.99 2.52 29.63
N LYS A 264 1.85 3.00 30.52
CA LYS A 264 1.78 2.68 31.95
C LYS A 264 0.50 3.20 32.60
N ALA A 265 0.03 4.40 32.23
CA ALA A 265 -1.20 4.98 32.77
C ALA A 265 -2.46 4.15 32.47
N VAL A 266 -2.44 3.36 31.40
CA VAL A 266 -3.55 2.48 31.00
C VAL A 266 -3.26 1.00 31.23
N ASN A 267 -2.19 0.66 31.97
CA ASN A 267 -1.74 -0.72 32.22
C ASN A 267 -1.63 -1.53 30.92
N TYR A 268 -0.99 -0.93 29.91
CA TYR A 268 -0.89 -1.51 28.57
C TYR A 268 -0.04 -2.78 28.55
N GLN A 269 -0.53 -3.80 27.88
CA GLN A 269 0.16 -5.05 27.59
C GLN A 269 0.18 -5.30 26.09
N SER A 270 1.14 -6.10 25.61
CA SER A 270 1.31 -6.43 24.18
C SER A 270 1.97 -5.31 23.37
N ALA A 271 2.03 -5.47 22.04
CA ALA A 271 2.51 -4.42 21.15
C ALA A 271 1.42 -3.37 20.91
N GLY A 272 1.82 -2.12 20.86
CA GLY A 272 0.96 -0.98 20.55
C GLY A 272 1.78 0.17 19.99
N THR A 273 1.12 1.20 19.49
CA THR A 273 1.77 2.35 18.87
C THR A 273 1.16 3.63 19.35
N VAL A 274 2.00 4.59 19.74
CA VAL A 274 1.58 5.95 20.07
C VAL A 274 1.94 6.86 18.92
N GLU A 275 0.94 7.42 18.25
CA GLU A 275 1.09 8.30 17.11
C GLU A 275 1.18 9.77 17.55
N PHE A 276 2.12 10.49 16.93
CA PHE A 276 2.37 11.91 17.17
C PHE A 276 2.36 12.70 15.87
N VAL A 277 1.92 13.92 15.99
CA VAL A 277 2.17 14.97 15.00
C VAL A 277 3.38 15.78 15.45
N VAL A 278 4.35 15.97 14.55
CA VAL A 278 5.60 16.69 14.86
C VAL A 278 5.71 17.90 13.94
N GLY A 279 5.86 19.08 14.52
CA GLY A 279 6.06 20.34 13.82
C GLY A 279 7.51 20.52 13.37
N LYS A 280 7.76 21.53 12.51
CA LYS A 280 9.09 21.81 11.94
C LYS A 280 10.16 22.12 12.99
N ASP A 281 9.77 22.62 14.15
CA ASP A 281 10.67 23.03 15.24
C ASP A 281 10.89 21.89 16.26
N GLN A 282 10.56 20.63 15.89
CA GLN A 282 10.66 19.44 16.73
C GLN A 282 9.66 19.43 17.91
N ASP A 283 8.68 20.32 17.94
CA ASP A 283 7.54 20.24 18.84
C ASP A 283 6.64 19.08 18.41
N PHE A 284 6.23 18.27 19.36
CA PHE A 284 5.45 17.07 19.08
C PHE A 284 4.24 16.94 20.00
N TYR A 285 3.17 16.40 19.47
CA TYR A 285 1.89 16.29 20.14
C TYR A 285 1.23 14.95 19.88
N PHE A 286 0.69 14.36 20.92
CA PHE A 286 -0.10 13.12 20.87
C PHE A 286 -1.28 13.25 19.90
N LEU A 287 -1.43 12.28 19.04
CA LEU A 287 -2.54 12.17 18.10
C LEU A 287 -3.53 11.10 18.53
N GLU A 288 -3.06 9.86 18.63
CA GLU A 288 -3.84 8.71 19.07
C GLU A 288 -2.91 7.55 19.51
N MET A 289 -3.49 6.54 20.16
CA MET A 289 -2.79 5.30 20.46
C MET A 289 -3.53 4.13 19.81
N ASN A 290 -2.83 3.43 18.93
CA ASN A 290 -3.33 2.20 18.32
C ASN A 290 -3.04 1.03 19.22
N THR A 291 -4.11 0.40 19.73
CA THR A 291 -4.05 -0.69 20.71
C THR A 291 -3.92 -2.06 20.06
N ARG A 292 -3.05 -2.15 19.04
CA ARG A 292 -2.83 -3.33 18.20
C ARG A 292 -1.45 -3.30 17.54
N LEU A 293 -1.08 -4.41 16.92
CA LEU A 293 0.01 -4.42 15.97
C LEU A 293 -0.36 -3.55 14.76
N GLN A 294 0.60 -2.81 14.21
CA GLN A 294 0.38 -2.02 13.00
C GLN A 294 0.89 -2.74 11.74
N VAL A 295 0.42 -2.29 10.55
CA VAL A 295 0.84 -2.82 9.24
C VAL A 295 2.35 -2.72 9.11
N GLU A 296 2.91 -1.56 9.44
CA GLU A 296 4.30 -1.13 9.30
C GLU A 296 5.25 -1.62 10.41
N HIS A 297 4.81 -2.56 11.26
CA HIS A 297 5.69 -3.15 12.28
C HIS A 297 7.00 -3.75 11.75
N PRO A 298 7.09 -4.25 10.50
CA PRO A 298 8.31 -4.84 9.97
C PRO A 298 9.50 -3.90 9.95
N VAL A 299 9.32 -2.58 9.73
CA VAL A 299 10.47 -1.64 9.74
C VAL A 299 11.09 -1.52 11.14
N THR A 300 10.26 -1.58 12.19
CA THR A 300 10.75 -1.65 13.57
C THR A 300 11.47 -2.96 13.85
N GLU A 301 10.92 -4.09 13.38
CA GLU A 301 11.56 -5.40 13.50
C GLU A 301 12.96 -5.42 12.87
N CYS A 302 13.08 -4.84 11.66
CA CYS A 302 14.37 -4.76 10.96
C CYS A 302 15.43 -4.01 11.76
N ILE A 303 15.13 -2.80 12.26
CA ILE A 303 16.13 -1.97 12.95
C ILE A 303 16.44 -2.42 14.38
N THR A 304 15.54 -3.19 15.00
CA THR A 304 15.69 -3.67 16.38
C THR A 304 16.16 -5.11 16.49
N GLY A 305 15.96 -5.93 15.45
CA GLY A 305 16.20 -7.37 15.48
C GLY A 305 15.19 -8.13 16.33
N LEU A 306 13.97 -7.60 16.56
CA LEU A 306 12.92 -8.21 17.37
C LEU A 306 11.79 -8.74 16.50
N ASP A 307 11.18 -9.87 16.90
CA ASP A 307 9.92 -10.36 16.32
C ASP A 307 8.76 -9.89 17.22
N LEU A 308 8.01 -8.87 16.78
CA LEU A 308 6.92 -8.30 17.56
C LEU A 308 5.76 -9.28 17.75
N VAL A 309 5.49 -10.15 16.78
CA VAL A 309 4.44 -11.18 16.90
C VAL A 309 4.86 -12.23 17.93
N GLU A 310 6.11 -12.64 17.95
CA GLU A 310 6.64 -13.54 19.00
C GLU A 310 6.49 -12.90 20.39
N LEU A 311 6.88 -11.63 20.53
CA LEU A 311 6.74 -10.91 21.81
C LEU A 311 5.27 -10.83 22.26
N MET A 312 4.33 -10.55 21.35
CA MET A 312 2.90 -10.53 21.66
C MET A 312 2.40 -11.88 22.16
N ILE A 313 2.80 -12.97 21.54
CA ILE A 313 2.42 -14.35 21.95
C ILE A 313 3.01 -14.66 23.32
N ARG A 314 4.29 -14.34 23.58
CA ARG A 314 4.96 -14.57 24.87
C ARG A 314 4.31 -13.79 26.00
N VAL A 315 4.05 -12.50 25.77
CA VAL A 315 3.38 -11.64 26.76
C VAL A 315 1.97 -12.17 27.09
N ALA A 316 1.19 -12.56 26.07
CA ALA A 316 -0.14 -13.14 26.27
C ALA A 316 -0.09 -14.48 27.03
N ALA A 317 1.01 -15.23 26.92
CA ALA A 317 1.26 -16.44 27.70
C ALA A 317 1.76 -16.15 29.15
N GLY A 318 1.91 -14.87 29.53
CA GLY A 318 2.34 -14.44 30.85
C GLY A 318 3.86 -14.36 31.03
N GLU A 319 4.65 -14.47 29.98
CA GLU A 319 6.11 -14.29 30.04
C GLU A 319 6.46 -12.80 30.15
N PRO A 320 7.48 -12.43 30.95
CA PRO A 320 8.00 -11.07 30.97
C PRO A 320 8.73 -10.73 29.67
N LEU A 321 8.91 -9.44 29.41
CA LEU A 321 9.75 -8.98 28.30
C LEU A 321 11.19 -9.48 28.49
N PRO A 322 11.83 -10.02 27.43
CA PRO A 322 13.17 -10.63 27.54
C PRO A 322 14.32 -9.61 27.53
N LEU A 323 14.04 -8.30 27.52
CA LEU A 323 15.01 -7.22 27.36
C LEU A 323 14.61 -6.01 28.19
N GLN A 324 15.55 -5.11 28.41
CA GLN A 324 15.36 -3.80 29.03
C GLN A 324 15.49 -2.69 27.99
N GLN A 325 15.11 -1.45 28.34
CA GLN A 325 15.19 -0.31 27.42
C GLN A 325 16.60 -0.07 26.85
N ALA A 326 17.64 -0.32 27.65
CA ALA A 326 19.03 -0.16 27.23
C ALA A 326 19.48 -1.20 26.17
N ASP A 327 18.76 -2.33 26.05
CA ASP A 327 19.08 -3.41 25.12
C ASP A 327 18.42 -3.19 23.75
N VAL A 328 17.53 -2.21 23.64
CA VAL A 328 16.83 -1.91 22.38
C VAL A 328 17.81 -1.30 21.37
N LYS A 329 18.05 -2.04 20.31
CA LYS A 329 18.96 -1.62 19.23
C LYS A 329 18.26 -0.67 18.24
N ARG A 330 19.10 0.02 17.45
CA ARG A 330 18.71 0.78 16.28
C ARG A 330 19.83 0.65 15.25
N GLU A 331 19.72 -0.36 14.38
CA GLU A 331 20.76 -0.71 13.42
C GLU A 331 20.24 -0.51 11.99
N GLY A 332 20.99 0.23 11.16
CA GLY A 332 20.67 0.48 9.78
C GLY A 332 19.44 1.36 9.55
N TRP A 333 18.81 1.17 8.40
CA TRP A 333 17.62 1.91 7.97
C TRP A 333 16.64 0.98 7.25
N ALA A 334 15.43 0.86 7.74
CA ALA A 334 14.41 0.04 7.12
C ALA A 334 13.35 0.91 6.43
N MET A 335 12.82 0.41 5.32
CA MET A 335 11.74 1.06 4.57
C MET A 335 10.72 0.02 4.14
N GLU A 336 9.44 0.36 4.23
CA GLU A 336 8.32 -0.45 3.76
C GLU A 336 7.54 0.31 2.67
N CYS A 337 7.20 -0.39 1.58
CA CYS A 337 6.24 0.07 0.58
C CYS A 337 5.02 -0.85 0.61
N ARG A 338 3.83 -0.28 0.77
CA ARG A 338 2.57 -1.03 0.65
C ARG A 338 2.25 -1.26 -0.82
N ILE A 339 2.26 -2.51 -1.25
CA ILE A 339 1.91 -2.89 -2.62
C ILE A 339 0.41 -3.19 -2.69
N ASN A 340 -0.32 -2.29 -3.33
CA ASN A 340 -1.77 -2.34 -3.44
C ASN A 340 -2.21 -2.71 -4.86
N ALA A 341 -3.29 -3.48 -4.97
CA ALA A 341 -4.00 -3.74 -6.22
C ALA A 341 -4.84 -2.52 -6.61
N GLU A 342 -4.18 -1.47 -7.06
CA GLU A 342 -4.75 -0.17 -7.44
C GLU A 342 -4.08 0.34 -8.71
N ASP A 343 -4.84 1.07 -9.53
CA ASP A 343 -4.33 1.71 -10.74
C ASP A 343 -4.02 3.19 -10.47
N PRO A 344 -2.76 3.57 -10.27
CA PRO A 344 -2.40 4.95 -9.94
C PRO A 344 -2.71 5.94 -11.07
N PHE A 345 -2.71 5.49 -12.33
CA PHE A 345 -3.02 6.31 -13.50
C PHE A 345 -4.52 6.55 -13.68
N ARG A 346 -5.35 5.80 -12.95
CA ARG A 346 -6.81 5.94 -12.91
C ARG A 346 -7.28 6.35 -11.53
N ASN A 347 -6.61 7.35 -10.93
CA ASN A 347 -6.91 7.87 -9.58
C ASN A 347 -6.95 6.78 -8.48
N PHE A 348 -6.09 5.76 -8.60
CA PHE A 348 -5.97 4.64 -7.66
C PHE A 348 -7.27 3.81 -7.54
N LEU A 349 -7.97 3.62 -8.64
CA LEU A 349 -9.10 2.72 -8.66
C LEU A 349 -8.67 1.30 -8.30
N PRO A 350 -9.44 0.59 -7.47
CA PRO A 350 -9.18 -0.81 -7.13
C PRO A 350 -9.09 -1.69 -8.39
N SER A 351 -8.17 -2.64 -8.35
CA SER A 351 -7.97 -3.62 -9.40
C SER A 351 -8.12 -5.02 -8.86
N THR A 352 -9.29 -5.62 -9.07
CA THR A 352 -9.63 -6.97 -8.60
C THR A 352 -9.42 -8.01 -9.68
N GLY A 353 -9.43 -9.29 -9.32
CA GLY A 353 -9.38 -10.42 -10.22
C GLY A 353 -8.16 -11.32 -10.02
N ARG A 354 -7.92 -12.17 -11.01
CA ARG A 354 -6.89 -13.20 -10.92
C ARG A 354 -5.49 -12.64 -11.13
N LEU A 355 -4.58 -13.00 -10.24
CA LEU A 355 -3.14 -12.82 -10.42
C LEU A 355 -2.63 -13.85 -11.43
N VAL A 356 -2.50 -13.42 -12.68
CA VAL A 356 -2.00 -14.30 -13.77
C VAL A 356 -0.54 -14.65 -13.53
N ARG A 357 0.21 -13.71 -12.97
CA ARG A 357 1.59 -13.91 -12.50
C ARG A 357 1.81 -13.08 -11.25
N PHE A 358 2.35 -13.72 -10.22
CA PHE A 358 2.81 -13.08 -9.00
C PHE A 358 4.17 -13.66 -8.59
N ALA A 359 5.21 -12.88 -8.81
CA ALA A 359 6.57 -13.25 -8.42
C ALA A 359 7.20 -12.06 -7.68
N PRO A 360 7.30 -12.13 -6.34
CA PRO A 360 7.99 -11.12 -5.55
C PRO A 360 9.50 -11.14 -5.84
N PRO A 361 10.23 -10.06 -5.50
CA PRO A 361 11.68 -10.04 -5.61
C PRO A 361 12.33 -11.13 -4.76
N THR A 362 13.58 -11.43 -5.05
CA THR A 362 14.35 -12.39 -4.24
C THR A 362 14.48 -11.89 -2.82
N GLN A 363 13.99 -12.69 -1.88
CA GLN A 363 14.06 -12.36 -0.47
C GLN A 363 15.40 -12.85 0.12
N THR A 364 16.02 -12.01 0.94
CA THR A 364 17.22 -12.31 1.70
C THR A 364 16.99 -12.21 3.21
N MET A 365 15.82 -11.71 3.60
CA MET A 365 15.30 -11.70 4.96
C MET A 365 13.96 -12.42 5.02
N TRP A 366 13.63 -13.03 6.15
CA TRP A 366 12.38 -13.78 6.33
C TRP A 366 11.54 -13.18 7.47
N GLN A 367 10.24 -13.43 7.44
CA GLN A 367 9.32 -13.05 8.51
C GLN A 367 9.76 -13.68 9.83
N GLY A 368 9.89 -12.84 10.87
CA GLY A 368 10.38 -13.29 12.17
C GLY A 368 11.88 -13.64 12.23
N ASP A 369 12.64 -13.31 11.21
CA ASP A 369 14.09 -13.38 11.26
C ASP A 369 14.60 -12.20 12.10
N THR A 370 15.30 -12.51 13.19
CA THR A 370 15.91 -11.54 14.11
C THR A 370 17.41 -11.38 13.89
N SER A 371 17.98 -12.11 12.90
CA SER A 371 19.35 -11.83 12.47
C SER A 371 19.37 -10.47 11.76
N ALA A 372 20.26 -9.58 12.17
CA ALA A 372 20.40 -8.23 11.61
C ALA A 372 21.00 -8.29 10.18
N ASN A 373 20.29 -8.89 9.25
CA ASN A 373 20.73 -9.01 7.87
C ASN A 373 20.11 -7.88 7.05
N PHE A 374 20.95 -7.05 6.46
CA PHE A 374 20.51 -6.10 5.45
C PHE A 374 20.01 -6.85 4.21
N GLY A 375 18.82 -6.47 3.70
CA GLY A 375 18.25 -7.21 2.58
C GLY A 375 16.82 -6.84 2.24
N VAL A 376 16.11 -7.80 1.63
CA VAL A 376 14.74 -7.68 1.14
C VAL A 376 13.84 -8.72 1.80
N ARG A 377 12.66 -8.29 2.28
CA ARG A 377 11.59 -9.11 2.85
C ARG A 377 10.27 -8.79 2.15
N VAL A 378 9.42 -9.79 1.96
CA VAL A 378 8.07 -9.62 1.43
C VAL A 378 7.04 -10.32 2.32
N ASP A 379 6.16 -9.54 2.93
CA ASP A 379 5.01 -10.08 3.66
C ASP A 379 3.80 -10.07 2.72
N THR A 380 3.25 -11.23 2.39
CA THR A 380 2.14 -11.33 1.44
C THR A 380 1.15 -12.45 1.79
N GLY A 381 -0.13 -12.18 1.54
CA GLY A 381 -1.22 -13.14 1.68
C GLY A 381 -1.68 -13.78 0.38
N VAL A 382 -1.04 -13.45 -0.75
CA VAL A 382 -1.40 -13.97 -2.08
C VAL A 382 -0.30 -14.84 -2.68
N TYR A 383 -0.59 -15.49 -3.79
CA TYR A 383 0.30 -16.39 -4.52
C TYR A 383 0.01 -16.36 -6.02
N ASP A 384 0.91 -16.91 -6.81
CA ASP A 384 0.79 -17.03 -8.27
C ASP A 384 -0.48 -17.82 -8.65
N GLY A 385 -1.37 -17.22 -9.43
CA GLY A 385 -2.67 -17.79 -9.80
C GLY A 385 -3.80 -17.55 -8.79
N GLY A 386 -3.53 -16.88 -7.64
CA GLY A 386 -4.54 -16.47 -6.67
C GLY A 386 -5.45 -15.36 -7.19
N GLU A 387 -6.47 -15.01 -6.42
CA GLU A 387 -7.44 -13.98 -6.76
C GLU A 387 -7.44 -12.85 -5.73
N ILE A 388 -7.59 -11.61 -6.20
CA ILE A 388 -7.82 -10.42 -5.37
C ILE A 388 -9.33 -10.18 -5.31
N PRO A 389 -9.98 -10.47 -4.16
CA PRO A 389 -11.42 -10.33 -4.01
C PRO A 389 -11.83 -8.86 -3.83
N MET A 390 -13.06 -8.53 -4.24
CA MET A 390 -13.62 -7.18 -4.12
C MET A 390 -14.07 -6.80 -2.69
N TYR A 391 -14.10 -7.74 -1.76
CA TYR A 391 -14.71 -7.57 -0.43
C TYR A 391 -13.77 -6.97 0.63
N TYR A 392 -12.46 -6.93 0.37
CA TYR A 392 -11.43 -6.58 1.35
C TYR A 392 -10.50 -5.48 0.83
N ASP A 393 -9.55 -5.09 1.65
CA ASP A 393 -8.53 -4.10 1.31
C ASP A 393 -7.70 -4.50 0.08
N SER A 394 -7.23 -3.50 -0.67
CA SER A 394 -6.45 -3.67 -1.89
C SER A 394 -5.02 -4.14 -1.67
N MET A 395 -4.53 -4.21 -0.43
CA MET A 395 -3.13 -4.54 -0.14
C MET A 395 -2.81 -5.99 -0.50
N ILE A 396 -1.88 -6.17 -1.45
CA ILE A 396 -1.40 -7.46 -1.94
C ILE A 396 -0.22 -7.95 -1.10
N ALA A 397 0.68 -7.02 -0.80
CA ALA A 397 1.93 -7.32 -0.11
C ALA A 397 2.49 -6.07 0.56
N LYS A 398 3.40 -6.28 1.51
CA LYS A 398 4.34 -5.30 2.01
C LYS A 398 5.71 -5.67 1.49
N LEU A 399 6.37 -4.73 0.84
CA LEU A 399 7.76 -4.86 0.42
C LEU A 399 8.62 -4.10 1.42
N ILE A 400 9.49 -4.80 2.11
CA ILE A 400 10.35 -4.24 3.15
C ILE A 400 11.80 -4.43 2.73
N VAL A 401 12.60 -3.39 2.92
CA VAL A 401 14.05 -3.44 2.75
C VAL A 401 14.75 -2.97 4.01
N HIS A 402 15.94 -3.49 4.25
CA HIS A 402 16.83 -3.05 5.31
C HIS A 402 18.20 -2.72 4.71
N GLY A 403 18.62 -1.49 4.82
CA GLY A 403 19.88 -0.96 4.33
C GLY A 403 20.81 -0.52 5.46
N THR A 404 22.07 -0.29 5.12
CA THR A 404 23.07 0.24 6.05
C THR A 404 22.77 1.68 6.48
N ASP A 405 22.17 2.43 5.57
CA ASP A 405 21.71 3.80 5.75
C ASP A 405 20.49 4.07 4.85
N ARG A 406 19.95 5.29 4.89
CA ARG A 406 18.75 5.68 4.16
C ARG A 406 18.92 5.62 2.64
N ALA A 407 20.07 6.01 2.13
CA ALA A 407 20.35 6.02 0.69
C ALA A 407 20.40 4.58 0.16
N ASP A 408 21.11 3.68 0.85
CA ASP A 408 21.17 2.25 0.54
C ASP A 408 19.76 1.60 0.63
N ALA A 409 18.94 1.98 1.61
CA ALA A 409 17.56 1.49 1.71
C ALA A 409 16.69 1.96 0.51
N ILE A 410 16.83 3.23 0.07
CA ILE A 410 16.11 3.75 -1.11
C ILE A 410 16.53 2.98 -2.37
N ASP A 411 17.82 2.78 -2.57
CA ASP A 411 18.35 2.08 -3.75
C ASP A 411 17.89 0.61 -3.77
N LYS A 412 17.99 -0.09 -2.63
CA LYS A 412 17.45 -1.46 -2.48
C LYS A 412 15.95 -1.53 -2.73
N MET A 413 15.17 -0.55 -2.25
CA MET A 413 13.72 -0.52 -2.48
C MET A 413 13.38 -0.34 -3.95
N ARG A 414 14.07 0.56 -4.65
CA ARG A 414 13.89 0.79 -6.08
C ARG A 414 14.21 -0.47 -6.90
N ASP A 415 15.29 -1.17 -6.58
CA ASP A 415 15.65 -2.42 -7.26
C ASP A 415 14.65 -3.55 -6.93
N ALA A 416 14.23 -3.67 -5.68
CA ALA A 416 13.23 -4.64 -5.27
C ALA A 416 11.87 -4.41 -5.94
N LEU A 417 11.43 -3.16 -6.12
CA LEU A 417 10.21 -2.80 -6.88
C LEU A 417 10.33 -3.22 -8.36
N ASN A 418 11.51 -3.03 -8.97
CA ASN A 418 11.78 -3.51 -10.33
C ASN A 418 11.64 -5.03 -10.45
N GLY A 419 12.07 -5.75 -9.41
CA GLY A 419 11.98 -7.21 -9.33
C GLY A 419 10.58 -7.75 -9.03
N PHE A 420 9.60 -6.90 -8.70
CA PHE A 420 8.27 -7.34 -8.29
C PHE A 420 7.34 -7.52 -9.51
N VAL A 421 7.18 -8.75 -9.96
CA VAL A 421 6.36 -9.06 -11.15
C VAL A 421 4.91 -9.36 -10.73
N ILE A 422 3.99 -8.47 -11.13
CA ILE A 422 2.54 -8.62 -10.94
C ILE A 422 1.86 -8.51 -12.30
N ARG A 423 1.03 -9.51 -12.65
CA ARG A 423 0.23 -9.50 -13.89
C ARG A 423 -1.18 -9.99 -13.60
N GLY A 424 -2.14 -9.46 -14.34
CA GLY A 424 -3.57 -9.75 -14.19
C GLY A 424 -4.33 -8.63 -13.49
N VAL A 425 -3.67 -7.93 -12.56
CA VAL A 425 -4.18 -6.73 -11.89
C VAL A 425 -3.18 -5.58 -12.02
N SER A 426 -3.66 -4.34 -11.91
CA SER A 426 -2.82 -3.15 -11.77
C SER A 426 -2.27 -3.06 -10.35
N SER A 427 -1.13 -2.40 -10.18
CA SER A 427 -0.54 -2.14 -8.87
C SER A 427 -0.01 -0.71 -8.76
N ASN A 428 0.16 -0.23 -7.54
CA ASN A 428 0.69 1.09 -7.25
C ASN A 428 2.22 1.20 -7.34
N ILE A 429 2.92 0.15 -7.82
CA ILE A 429 4.40 0.13 -7.95
C ILE A 429 4.95 1.34 -8.74
N PRO A 430 4.36 1.78 -9.88
CA PRO A 430 4.86 2.97 -10.57
C PRO A 430 4.83 4.23 -9.71
N PHE A 431 3.80 4.38 -8.89
CA PHE A 431 3.68 5.50 -7.97
C PHE A 431 4.72 5.43 -6.84
N GLN A 432 4.94 4.25 -6.25
CA GLN A 432 6.01 4.03 -5.26
C GLN A 432 7.38 4.38 -5.83
N SER A 433 7.66 3.96 -7.06
CA SER A 433 8.92 4.25 -7.74
C SER A 433 9.13 5.75 -7.97
N ALA A 434 8.06 6.48 -8.34
CA ALA A 434 8.10 7.93 -8.51
C ALA A 434 8.35 8.67 -7.19
N LEU A 435 7.69 8.26 -6.11
CA LEU A 435 7.91 8.83 -4.77
C LEU A 435 9.37 8.66 -4.32
N LEU A 436 9.94 7.47 -4.44
CA LEU A 436 11.33 7.16 -4.07
C LEU A 436 12.35 7.92 -4.94
N ALA A 437 12.01 8.25 -6.17
CA ALA A 437 12.85 9.02 -7.07
C ALA A 437 12.81 10.53 -6.81
N HIS A 438 11.78 11.01 -6.10
CA HIS A 438 11.55 12.43 -5.89
C HIS A 438 12.62 13.06 -4.99
N GLU A 439 13.20 14.21 -5.40
CA GLU A 439 14.33 14.85 -4.69
C GLU A 439 14.00 15.21 -3.24
N LYS A 440 12.82 15.75 -2.96
CA LYS A 440 12.38 16.03 -1.58
C LYS A 440 12.24 14.77 -0.73
N PHE A 441 11.84 13.64 -1.33
CA PHE A 441 11.82 12.37 -0.61
C PHE A 441 13.24 11.90 -0.29
N LYS A 442 14.14 11.93 -1.27
CA LYS A 442 15.55 11.54 -1.08
C LYS A 442 16.23 12.39 -0.01
N SER A 443 16.01 13.70 -0.01
CA SER A 443 16.58 14.61 0.99
C SER A 443 15.97 14.49 2.39
N GLY A 444 14.81 13.81 2.53
CA GLY A 444 14.07 13.76 3.78
C GLY A 444 13.20 15.01 4.05
N ASP A 445 13.09 15.94 3.10
CA ASP A 445 12.29 17.16 3.20
C ASP A 445 10.87 16.96 2.68
N PHE A 446 10.02 16.34 3.48
CA PHE A 446 8.61 16.08 3.16
C PHE A 446 7.74 16.15 4.41
N ASN A 447 6.42 16.23 4.23
CA ASN A 447 5.43 16.25 5.30
C ASN A 447 4.17 15.47 4.87
N THR A 448 3.13 15.44 5.69
CA THR A 448 1.88 14.69 5.37
C THR A 448 1.13 15.24 4.14
N GLY A 449 1.44 16.45 3.69
CA GLY A 449 0.88 17.08 2.49
C GLY A 449 1.62 16.73 1.20
N PHE A 450 2.74 16.01 1.27
CA PHE A 450 3.64 15.75 0.14
C PHE A 450 2.92 15.28 -1.14
N ILE A 451 2.06 14.28 -1.03
CA ILE A 451 1.34 13.74 -2.20
C ILE A 451 0.34 14.75 -2.75
N ALA A 452 -0.37 15.46 -1.89
CA ALA A 452 -1.33 16.49 -2.31
C ALA A 452 -0.64 17.68 -2.98
N GLU A 453 0.55 18.06 -2.53
CA GLU A 453 1.35 19.14 -3.11
C GLU A 453 1.89 18.78 -4.50
N HIS A 454 2.49 17.59 -4.63
CA HIS A 454 3.22 17.24 -5.85
C HIS A 454 2.37 16.51 -6.91
N TYR A 455 1.23 15.92 -6.51
CA TYR A 455 0.33 15.17 -7.40
C TYR A 455 -1.12 15.65 -7.29
N ALA A 456 -1.33 16.96 -7.13
CA ALA A 456 -2.65 17.59 -6.95
C ALA A 456 -3.66 17.28 -8.07
N GLN A 457 -3.17 17.10 -9.31
CA GLN A 457 -4.00 16.80 -10.49
C GLN A 457 -4.09 15.28 -10.80
N GLY A 458 -3.76 14.43 -9.84
CA GLY A 458 -3.62 12.98 -10.03
C GLY A 458 -2.24 12.62 -10.57
N PHE A 459 -1.97 11.31 -10.57
CA PHE A 459 -0.71 10.73 -11.01
C PHE A 459 -0.79 10.34 -12.49
N LYS A 460 0.23 10.69 -13.27
CA LYS A 460 0.29 10.46 -14.72
C LYS A 460 1.59 9.75 -15.11
N ALA A 461 1.65 9.22 -16.33
CA ALA A 461 2.84 8.55 -16.83
C ALA A 461 4.08 9.48 -16.89
N GLU A 462 3.85 10.78 -17.13
CA GLU A 462 4.89 11.80 -17.15
C GLU A 462 5.49 12.07 -15.76
N ASP A 463 4.78 11.71 -14.69
CA ASP A 463 5.24 11.86 -13.30
C ASP A 463 6.21 10.73 -12.87
N VAL A 464 6.50 9.78 -13.76
CA VAL A 464 7.48 8.72 -13.55
C VAL A 464 8.74 9.02 -14.37
N PRO A 465 9.61 9.91 -13.89
CA PRO A 465 10.83 10.24 -14.63
C PRO A 465 11.77 9.04 -14.65
N HIS A 466 12.21 8.65 -15.83
CA HIS A 466 13.31 7.72 -15.99
C HIS A 466 14.60 8.50 -16.22
N ASP A 467 15.64 8.19 -15.43
CA ASP A 467 16.95 8.88 -15.51
C ASP A 467 17.54 8.79 -16.93
N ASP A 468 17.29 7.67 -17.63
CA ASP A 468 17.73 7.43 -19.01
C ASP A 468 16.65 6.68 -19.83
N PRO A 469 15.69 7.38 -20.46
CA PRO A 469 14.63 6.73 -21.27
C PRO A 469 15.15 5.89 -22.43
N ASN A 470 16.33 6.19 -22.97
CA ASN A 470 16.93 5.40 -24.03
C ASN A 470 17.47 4.05 -23.56
N PHE A 471 17.74 3.88 -22.25
CA PHE A 471 18.07 2.58 -21.68
C PHE A 471 16.94 1.55 -21.90
N LEU A 472 15.67 1.96 -21.76
CA LEU A 472 14.53 1.06 -22.01
C LEU A 472 14.49 0.59 -23.47
N VAL A 473 14.81 1.49 -24.41
CA VAL A 473 14.91 1.18 -25.84
C VAL A 473 16.10 0.26 -26.12
N ALA A 474 17.26 0.55 -25.51
CA ALA A 474 18.47 -0.27 -25.64
C ALA A 474 18.24 -1.70 -25.12
N LEU A 475 17.57 -1.84 -23.97
CA LEU A 475 17.22 -3.15 -23.41
C LEU A 475 16.23 -3.92 -24.30
N ALA A 476 15.23 -3.25 -24.87
CA ALA A 476 14.31 -3.87 -25.83
C ALA A 476 15.07 -4.39 -27.08
N ALA A 477 15.98 -3.58 -27.59
CA ALA A 477 16.80 -3.93 -28.76
C ALA A 477 17.74 -5.10 -28.44
N PHE A 478 18.38 -5.12 -27.27
CA PHE A 478 19.19 -6.23 -26.78
C PHE A 478 18.39 -7.54 -26.70
N VAL A 479 17.20 -7.51 -26.08
CA VAL A 479 16.32 -8.69 -25.94
C VAL A 479 15.85 -9.16 -27.32
N ARG A 480 15.52 -8.23 -28.24
CA ARG A 480 15.13 -8.57 -29.62
C ARG A 480 16.28 -9.23 -30.37
N ARG A 481 17.48 -8.69 -30.28
CA ARG A 481 18.70 -9.25 -30.87
C ARG A 481 18.95 -10.68 -30.38
N LYS A 482 18.99 -10.89 -29.08
CA LYS A 482 19.15 -12.20 -28.44
C LYS A 482 18.11 -13.23 -28.92
N SER A 483 16.85 -12.78 -29.13
CA SER A 483 15.79 -13.62 -29.70
C SER A 483 16.07 -14.03 -31.15
N ARG A 484 16.57 -13.11 -31.98
CA ARG A 484 16.91 -13.40 -33.39
C ARG A 484 18.13 -14.31 -33.49
N GLU A 485 19.15 -14.11 -32.67
CA GLU A 485 20.34 -14.99 -32.60
C GLU A 485 19.93 -16.43 -32.27
N ARG A 486 19.08 -16.61 -31.26
CA ARG A 486 18.52 -17.94 -30.96
C ARG A 486 17.77 -18.54 -32.15
N THR A 487 16.98 -17.74 -32.85
CA THR A 487 16.23 -18.20 -34.03
C THR A 487 17.17 -18.58 -35.17
N ALA A 488 18.25 -17.83 -35.38
CA ALA A 488 19.27 -18.12 -36.39
C ALA A 488 20.03 -19.42 -36.13
N GLN A 489 20.14 -19.82 -34.87
CA GLN A 489 20.82 -21.05 -34.46
C GLN A 489 19.95 -22.33 -34.54
N LEU A 490 18.64 -22.20 -34.84
CA LEU A 490 17.76 -23.35 -35.01
C LEU A 490 18.20 -24.20 -36.21
N THR A 491 18.30 -25.51 -36.03
CA THR A 491 18.61 -26.44 -37.10
C THR A 491 17.44 -26.66 -38.05
N GLY A 492 17.70 -27.08 -39.30
CA GLY A 492 16.67 -27.39 -40.30
C GLY A 492 16.21 -26.17 -41.10
N GLN A 493 16.93 -25.06 -41.05
CA GLN A 493 16.68 -23.91 -41.94
C GLN A 493 17.07 -24.25 -43.38
N LEU A 494 16.27 -23.78 -44.33
CA LEU A 494 16.59 -23.99 -45.75
C LEU A 494 17.84 -23.16 -46.14
N PRO A 495 18.75 -23.74 -46.94
CA PRO A 495 19.92 -23.02 -47.43
C PRO A 495 19.49 -21.73 -48.19
N GLY A 496 20.09 -20.60 -47.82
CA GLY A 496 19.79 -19.29 -48.39
C GLY A 496 18.57 -18.57 -47.77
N TYR A 497 17.83 -19.21 -46.84
CA TYR A 497 16.66 -18.66 -46.15
C TYR A 497 16.84 -18.60 -44.63
N GLY A 498 18.07 -18.66 -44.16
CA GLY A 498 18.38 -18.50 -42.77
C GLY A 498 18.02 -17.09 -42.24
N VAL A 499 17.81 -17.01 -40.95
CA VAL A 499 17.50 -15.72 -40.28
C VAL A 499 18.78 -14.87 -40.25
N ASP A 500 18.75 -13.74 -40.96
CA ASP A 500 19.78 -12.72 -40.78
C ASP A 500 19.53 -11.92 -39.51
N VAL A 501 20.51 -11.91 -38.61
CA VAL A 501 20.42 -11.22 -37.33
C VAL A 501 20.56 -9.70 -37.53
N GLY A 502 21.48 -9.27 -38.38
CA GLY A 502 21.75 -7.85 -38.68
C GLY A 502 22.30 -7.09 -37.44
N CYS A 503 22.84 -5.91 -37.67
CA CYS A 503 23.30 -5.00 -36.63
C CYS A 503 22.41 -3.75 -36.51
N ASP A 504 21.75 -3.36 -37.58
CA ASP A 504 20.93 -2.14 -37.65
C ASP A 504 19.46 -2.44 -37.44
N TYR A 505 18.87 -1.76 -36.46
CA TYR A 505 17.46 -1.85 -36.08
C TYR A 505 16.82 -0.47 -36.02
N ALA A 506 15.51 -0.43 -36.10
CA ALA A 506 14.70 0.71 -35.74
C ALA A 506 13.76 0.32 -34.61
N ALA A 507 13.82 1.04 -33.52
CA ALA A 507 12.91 0.89 -32.38
C ALA A 507 11.77 1.91 -32.53
N ILE A 508 10.53 1.42 -32.70
CA ILE A 508 9.33 2.23 -32.79
C ILE A 508 8.68 2.21 -31.42
N VAL A 509 8.82 3.29 -30.68
CA VAL A 509 8.13 3.48 -29.38
C VAL A 509 6.69 3.85 -29.66
N LEU A 510 5.77 2.99 -29.21
CA LEU A 510 4.35 3.10 -29.53
C LEU A 510 3.67 4.07 -28.55
N ASP A 511 2.83 4.94 -29.12
CA ASP A 511 2.01 5.89 -28.39
C ASP A 511 0.52 5.59 -28.66
N SER A 512 -0.31 5.67 -27.64
CA SER A 512 -1.75 5.42 -27.74
C SER A 512 -2.48 6.44 -28.63
N ALA A 513 -1.93 7.64 -28.76
CA ALA A 513 -2.45 8.70 -29.64
C ALA A 513 -1.94 8.59 -31.10
N GLY A 514 -1.12 7.57 -31.41
CA GLY A 514 -0.57 7.35 -32.74
C GLY A 514 0.66 8.20 -33.09
N LYS A 515 1.20 8.95 -32.14
CA LYS A 515 2.44 9.72 -32.28
C LYS A 515 3.65 8.85 -31.95
N HIS A 516 3.92 7.85 -32.79
CA HIS A 516 5.03 6.93 -32.59
C HIS A 516 6.38 7.64 -32.78
N ARG A 517 7.34 7.36 -31.89
CA ARG A 517 8.73 7.81 -31.99
C ARG A 517 9.57 6.67 -32.57
N THR A 518 10.28 6.89 -33.66
CA THR A 518 11.25 5.93 -34.21
C THR A 518 12.65 6.35 -33.78
N VAL A 519 13.42 5.39 -33.28
CA VAL A 519 14.80 5.55 -32.80
C VAL A 519 15.67 4.57 -33.57
N GLU A 520 16.75 5.06 -34.19
CA GLU A 520 17.75 4.22 -34.82
C GLU A 520 18.62 3.56 -33.77
N VAL A 521 18.88 2.27 -33.93
CA VAL A 521 19.62 1.46 -32.95
C VAL A 521 20.64 0.62 -33.72
N HIS A 522 21.90 0.75 -33.36
CA HIS A 522 22.98 -0.10 -33.81
C HIS A 522 23.43 -1.03 -32.71
N ILE A 523 23.64 -2.34 -33.03
CA ILE A 523 24.02 -3.34 -32.04
C ILE A 523 25.24 -4.10 -32.54
N ASP A 524 26.36 -3.95 -31.84
CA ASP A 524 27.59 -4.73 -32.05
C ASP A 524 27.68 -5.89 -31.05
N GLU A 525 28.09 -7.04 -31.56
CA GLU A 525 28.48 -8.16 -30.69
C GLU A 525 29.87 -7.93 -30.07
N VAL A 526 29.99 -8.28 -28.80
CA VAL A 526 31.31 -8.36 -28.18
C VAL A 526 31.87 -9.75 -28.44
N THR A 527 32.84 -9.83 -29.37
CA THR A 527 33.46 -11.08 -29.81
C THR A 527 33.97 -11.92 -28.62
N GLY A 528 33.51 -13.16 -28.51
CA GLY A 528 33.93 -14.11 -27.46
C GLY A 528 33.16 -13.98 -26.13
N GLN A 529 32.17 -13.12 -26.02
CA GLN A 529 31.32 -13.00 -24.81
C GLN A 529 29.86 -13.28 -25.15
N ILE A 530 29.32 -14.38 -24.66
CA ILE A 530 27.92 -14.74 -24.84
C ILE A 530 27.05 -13.88 -23.94
N GLY A 531 25.97 -13.31 -24.49
CA GLY A 531 25.03 -12.50 -23.71
C GLY A 531 25.50 -11.08 -23.43
N VAL A 532 26.52 -10.59 -24.14
CA VAL A 532 27.01 -9.20 -24.06
C VAL A 532 26.87 -8.53 -25.42
N ALA A 533 26.32 -7.33 -25.45
CA ALA A 533 26.22 -6.51 -26.64
C ALA A 533 26.41 -5.03 -26.33
N GLN A 534 26.97 -4.31 -27.30
CA GLN A 534 27.03 -2.85 -27.28
C GLN A 534 25.88 -2.31 -28.12
N VAL A 535 24.95 -1.59 -27.47
CA VAL A 535 23.79 -0.97 -28.11
C VAL A 535 24.01 0.52 -28.21
N THR A 536 24.07 1.05 -29.41
CA THR A 536 24.28 2.48 -29.67
C THR A 536 22.99 3.16 -30.10
N ILE A 537 22.62 4.23 -29.38
CA ILE A 537 21.47 5.09 -29.63
C ILE A 537 21.93 6.55 -29.51
N ASP A 538 21.67 7.38 -30.52
CA ASP A 538 22.03 8.81 -30.51
C ASP A 538 23.49 9.09 -30.05
N ALA A 539 24.45 8.31 -30.58
CA ALA A 539 25.87 8.33 -30.23
C ALA A 539 26.21 7.90 -28.78
N LYS A 540 25.24 7.51 -27.94
CA LYS A 540 25.45 6.93 -26.63
C LYS A 540 25.50 5.41 -26.71
N CYS A 541 26.54 4.82 -26.12
CA CYS A 541 26.72 3.36 -26.07
C CYS A 541 26.24 2.79 -24.72
N TYR A 542 25.49 1.70 -24.79
CA TYR A 542 25.02 0.90 -23.68
C TYR A 542 25.67 -0.49 -23.77
N ALA A 543 26.66 -0.76 -22.96
CA ALA A 543 27.25 -2.08 -22.84
C ALA A 543 26.36 -2.95 -21.94
N ILE A 544 25.48 -3.74 -22.55
CA ILE A 544 24.50 -4.57 -21.82
C ILE A 544 25.02 -6.01 -21.76
N SER A 545 25.01 -6.59 -20.56
CA SER A 545 25.27 -8.00 -20.33
C SER A 545 24.16 -8.65 -19.48
N SER A 546 23.68 -9.82 -19.87
CA SER A 546 22.63 -10.54 -19.13
C SER A 546 22.61 -12.03 -19.47
N ASP A 547 22.53 -12.84 -18.43
CA ASP A 547 22.37 -14.32 -18.52
C ASP A 547 20.88 -14.73 -18.47
N SER A 548 19.95 -13.79 -18.30
CA SER A 548 18.52 -14.07 -18.24
C SER A 548 18.06 -14.77 -19.51
N ARG A 549 17.15 -15.73 -19.36
CA ARG A 549 16.58 -16.47 -20.51
C ARG A 549 15.63 -15.55 -21.29
N ILE A 550 15.54 -15.77 -22.59
CA ILE A 550 14.61 -15.04 -23.44
C ILE A 550 13.15 -15.16 -22.97
N SER A 551 12.78 -16.28 -22.35
CA SER A 551 11.43 -16.54 -21.83
C SER A 551 11.11 -15.81 -20.54
N ASP A 552 12.12 -15.29 -19.82
CA ASP A 552 11.92 -14.70 -18.51
C ASP A 552 11.27 -13.32 -18.66
N ALA A 553 10.31 -13.06 -17.77
CA ALA A 553 9.70 -11.73 -17.67
C ALA A 553 10.62 -10.74 -16.95
N LEU A 554 11.53 -11.25 -16.11
CA LEU A 554 12.52 -10.49 -15.37
C LEU A 554 13.88 -10.65 -16.06
N ILE A 555 14.46 -9.53 -16.44
CA ILE A 555 15.81 -9.45 -17.03
C ILE A 555 16.71 -8.75 -16.04
N THR A 556 17.73 -9.46 -15.60
CA THR A 556 18.77 -8.92 -14.71
C THR A 556 20.11 -8.92 -15.44
N GLY A 557 20.99 -8.01 -15.08
CA GLY A 557 22.29 -7.91 -15.72
C GLY A 557 23.04 -6.66 -15.35
N PHE A 558 23.96 -6.25 -16.23
CA PHE A 558 24.72 -5.03 -16.09
C PHE A 558 24.56 -4.17 -17.34
N CYS A 559 24.48 -2.86 -17.15
CA CYS A 559 24.56 -1.85 -18.20
C CYS A 559 25.65 -0.86 -17.80
N ASN A 560 26.70 -0.75 -18.63
CA ASN A 560 27.86 0.09 -18.31
C ASN A 560 28.39 -0.16 -16.88
N GLU A 561 28.56 -1.42 -16.52
CA GLU A 561 29.03 -1.92 -15.20
C GLU A 561 28.05 -1.71 -14.03
N GLN A 562 26.92 -1.02 -14.22
CA GLN A 562 25.88 -0.88 -13.22
C GLN A 562 24.87 -2.03 -13.33
N SER A 563 24.56 -2.67 -12.21
CA SER A 563 23.53 -3.70 -12.16
C SER A 563 22.16 -3.11 -12.46
N PHE A 564 21.31 -3.86 -13.11
CA PHE A 564 19.90 -3.52 -13.33
C PHE A 564 18.98 -4.72 -13.18
N THR A 565 17.76 -4.42 -12.78
CA THR A 565 16.63 -5.34 -12.77
C THR A 565 15.48 -4.70 -13.54
N ALA A 566 15.03 -5.31 -14.63
CA ALA A 566 13.95 -4.77 -15.47
C ALA A 566 12.97 -5.87 -15.89
N GLN A 567 11.75 -5.49 -16.23
CA GLN A 567 10.73 -6.43 -16.71
C GLN A 567 10.53 -6.27 -18.21
N VAL A 568 10.44 -7.38 -18.94
CA VAL A 568 10.20 -7.40 -20.37
C VAL A 568 9.12 -8.43 -20.70
N ASP A 569 7.94 -7.93 -21.09
CA ASP A 569 6.86 -8.76 -21.61
C ASP A 569 6.85 -8.74 -23.15
N ARG A 570 6.43 -9.85 -23.76
CA ARG A 570 6.40 -10.01 -25.21
C ARG A 570 4.98 -10.10 -25.73
N GLY A 571 4.71 -9.29 -26.73
CA GLY A 571 3.40 -9.19 -27.34
C GLY A 571 2.40 -8.49 -26.45
N THR A 572 1.59 -7.65 -27.05
CA THR A 572 0.41 -7.07 -26.40
C THR A 572 -0.84 -7.59 -27.09
N LYS A 573 -2.02 -7.40 -26.49
CA LYS A 573 -3.29 -7.73 -27.15
C LYS A 573 -3.47 -7.00 -28.49
N ARG A 574 -2.82 -5.85 -28.65
CA ARG A 574 -2.89 -5.01 -29.86
C ARG A 574 -1.78 -5.31 -30.85
N ASN A 575 -0.61 -5.74 -30.37
CA ASN A 575 0.57 -5.94 -31.20
C ASN A 575 1.45 -7.10 -30.70
N ALA A 576 1.45 -8.20 -31.44
CA ALA A 576 2.26 -9.37 -31.11
C ALA A 576 3.77 -9.16 -31.30
N LEU A 577 4.21 -8.13 -32.03
CA LEU A 577 5.62 -7.81 -32.26
C LEU A 577 6.21 -6.85 -31.23
N ALA A 578 5.36 -6.22 -30.41
CA ALA A 578 5.80 -5.28 -29.40
C ALA A 578 6.48 -5.98 -28.22
N LEU A 579 7.42 -5.28 -27.62
CA LEU A 579 7.95 -5.56 -26.29
C LEU A 579 7.44 -4.48 -25.35
N VAL A 580 7.09 -4.88 -24.13
CA VAL A 580 6.77 -3.95 -23.04
C VAL A 580 7.93 -4.00 -22.07
N VAL A 581 8.66 -2.91 -21.93
CA VAL A 581 9.81 -2.79 -21.03
C VAL A 581 9.45 -1.89 -19.87
N GLN A 582 9.72 -2.36 -18.64
CA GLN A 582 9.46 -1.61 -17.41
C GLN A 582 10.74 -1.56 -16.56
N HIS A 583 11.08 -0.37 -16.08
CA HIS A 583 12.20 -0.15 -15.18
C HIS A 583 11.99 1.17 -14.42
N ASN A 584 12.30 1.19 -13.13
CA ASN A 584 12.13 2.36 -12.24
C ASN A 584 10.73 3.01 -12.32
N GLY A 585 9.69 2.17 -12.43
CA GLY A 585 8.30 2.62 -12.56
C GLY A 585 7.90 3.07 -13.97
N SER A 586 8.84 3.44 -14.82
CA SER A 586 8.59 3.80 -16.22
C SER A 586 8.29 2.57 -17.07
N LYS A 587 7.39 2.73 -18.05
CA LYS A 587 6.96 1.67 -18.95
C LYS A 587 6.91 2.17 -20.38
N ILE A 588 7.50 1.44 -21.32
CA ILE A 588 7.36 1.69 -22.74
C ILE A 588 6.83 0.45 -23.48
N GLU A 589 6.05 0.68 -24.52
CA GLU A 589 5.70 -0.34 -25.53
C GLU A 589 6.50 -0.03 -26.80
N VAL A 590 7.31 -0.97 -27.27
CA VAL A 590 8.27 -0.75 -28.36
C VAL A 590 8.34 -1.93 -29.32
N MET A 591 8.30 -1.66 -30.62
CA MET A 591 8.62 -2.65 -31.65
C MET A 591 10.06 -2.43 -32.11
N VAL A 592 10.90 -3.44 -31.98
CA VAL A 592 12.25 -3.43 -32.56
C VAL A 592 12.25 -4.24 -33.85
N VAL A 593 12.43 -3.56 -34.96
CA VAL A 593 12.26 -4.08 -36.30
C VAL A 593 13.44 -3.69 -37.19
N SER A 594 13.51 -4.26 -38.43
CA SER A 594 14.51 -3.79 -39.39
C SER A 594 14.18 -2.36 -39.88
N PRO A 595 15.17 -1.59 -40.35
CA PRO A 595 14.94 -0.24 -40.88
C PRO A 595 13.88 -0.23 -41.99
N ARG A 596 13.86 -1.26 -42.85
CA ARG A 596 12.87 -1.39 -43.93
C ARG A 596 11.45 -1.58 -43.37
N MET A 597 11.27 -2.40 -42.31
CA MET A 597 9.96 -2.54 -41.69
C MET A 597 9.48 -1.24 -41.05
N ALA A 598 10.37 -0.47 -40.44
CA ALA A 598 10.02 0.83 -39.87
C ALA A 598 9.53 1.82 -40.94
N GLN A 599 10.19 1.86 -42.12
CA GLN A 599 9.73 2.66 -43.26
C GLN A 599 8.31 2.26 -43.69
N LEU A 600 8.04 0.94 -43.79
CA LEU A 600 6.71 0.46 -44.17
C LEU A 600 5.66 0.77 -43.11
N HIS A 601 6.02 0.62 -41.82
CA HIS A 601 5.13 0.97 -40.70
C HIS A 601 4.74 2.45 -40.73
N ALA A 602 5.67 3.35 -41.05
CA ALA A 602 5.40 4.78 -41.13
C ALA A 602 4.38 5.15 -42.25
N MET A 603 4.19 4.26 -43.23
CA MET A 603 3.20 4.44 -44.29
C MET A 603 1.80 3.92 -43.91
N MET A 604 1.68 3.20 -42.81
CA MET A 604 0.38 2.66 -42.35
C MET A 604 -0.48 3.76 -41.74
N PRO A 605 -1.76 3.84 -42.10
CA PRO A 605 -2.68 4.80 -41.45
C PRO A 605 -2.91 4.42 -39.98
N PHE A 606 -2.94 5.44 -39.15
CA PHE A 606 -3.33 5.26 -37.73
C PHE A 606 -4.83 4.92 -37.64
N LYS A 607 -5.14 3.82 -36.96
CA LYS A 607 -6.53 3.44 -36.66
C LYS A 607 -6.86 3.91 -35.27
N ALA A 608 -7.66 4.97 -35.16
CA ALA A 608 -8.15 5.47 -33.87
C ALA A 608 -8.94 4.39 -33.11
N PRO A 609 -8.81 4.36 -31.79
CA PRO A 609 -9.69 3.53 -30.95
C PRO A 609 -11.17 3.88 -31.16
N PRO A 610 -12.11 2.94 -30.90
CA PRO A 610 -13.54 3.26 -30.93
C PRO A 610 -13.87 4.41 -29.99
N ASP A 611 -14.74 5.32 -30.45
CA ASP A 611 -15.29 6.36 -29.57
C ASP A 611 -16.33 5.74 -28.63
N LEU A 612 -16.03 5.73 -27.35
CA LEU A 612 -16.89 5.23 -26.28
C LEU A 612 -17.51 6.36 -25.43
N SER A 613 -17.39 7.61 -25.89
CA SER A 613 -17.90 8.80 -25.16
C SER A 613 -19.41 8.77 -24.91
N LYS A 614 -20.15 7.98 -25.70
CA LYS A 614 -21.59 7.76 -25.53
C LYS A 614 -21.95 6.85 -24.36
N TYR A 615 -20.99 6.22 -23.72
CA TYR A 615 -21.26 5.28 -22.65
C TYR A 615 -20.62 5.74 -21.34
N VAL A 616 -21.36 5.57 -20.23
CA VAL A 616 -20.74 5.51 -18.92
C VAL A 616 -20.42 4.05 -18.64
N LEU A 617 -19.13 3.75 -18.64
CA LEU A 617 -18.61 2.41 -18.44
C LEU A 617 -18.16 2.22 -16.98
N SER A 618 -18.28 0.99 -16.49
CA SER A 618 -17.69 0.63 -15.22
C SER A 618 -16.16 0.65 -15.32
N PRO A 619 -15.47 1.52 -14.57
CA PRO A 619 -14.01 1.60 -14.64
C PRO A 619 -13.31 0.44 -13.93
N MET A 620 -14.03 -0.34 -13.13
CA MET A 620 -13.51 -1.41 -12.29
C MET A 620 -14.58 -2.46 -12.00
N PRO A 621 -14.23 -3.68 -11.58
CA PRO A 621 -15.22 -4.62 -11.03
C PRO A 621 -15.74 -4.08 -9.71
N GLY A 622 -17.06 -4.16 -9.50
CA GLY A 622 -17.67 -3.64 -8.27
C GLY A 622 -19.19 -3.85 -8.24
N LEU A 623 -19.78 -3.56 -7.10
CA LEU A 623 -21.23 -3.58 -6.91
C LEU A 623 -21.81 -2.23 -7.31
N LEU A 624 -22.79 -2.20 -8.20
CA LEU A 624 -23.53 -0.99 -8.53
C LEU A 624 -24.47 -0.63 -7.38
N VAL A 625 -24.12 0.43 -6.64
CA VAL A 625 -24.85 0.85 -5.43
C VAL A 625 -25.98 1.82 -5.76
N ASP A 626 -25.77 2.69 -6.75
CA ASP A 626 -26.74 3.70 -7.13
C ASP A 626 -26.64 4.05 -8.62
N VAL A 627 -27.79 4.35 -9.23
CA VAL A 627 -27.93 4.94 -10.57
C VAL A 627 -28.74 6.23 -10.41
N ALA A 628 -28.07 7.36 -10.49
CA ALA A 628 -28.64 8.68 -10.19
C ALA A 628 -29.46 9.29 -11.34
N VAL A 629 -29.50 8.63 -12.51
CA VAL A 629 -30.14 9.13 -13.73
C VAL A 629 -31.26 8.22 -14.23
N LYS A 630 -32.17 8.76 -15.04
CA LYS A 630 -33.30 8.03 -15.64
C LYS A 630 -33.31 8.23 -17.16
N VAL A 631 -33.85 7.24 -17.90
CA VAL A 631 -34.06 7.33 -19.34
C VAL A 631 -34.83 8.60 -19.69
N GLY A 632 -34.36 9.33 -20.70
CA GLY A 632 -34.88 10.63 -21.13
C GLY A 632 -34.40 11.84 -20.33
N GLN A 633 -33.60 11.65 -19.28
CA GLN A 633 -33.03 12.75 -18.49
C GLN A 633 -31.88 13.42 -19.28
N LYS A 634 -31.87 14.77 -19.27
CA LYS A 634 -30.72 15.54 -19.73
C LYS A 634 -29.71 15.62 -18.61
N VAL A 635 -28.45 15.35 -18.90
CA VAL A 635 -27.31 15.45 -17.98
C VAL A 635 -26.25 16.38 -18.56
N GLN A 636 -25.51 17.05 -17.69
CA GLN A 636 -24.38 17.89 -18.05
C GLN A 636 -23.07 17.18 -17.76
N ALA A 637 -22.00 17.57 -18.46
CA ALA A 637 -20.65 17.10 -18.14
C ALA A 637 -20.31 17.37 -16.68
N GLY A 638 -19.80 16.35 -15.99
CA GLY A 638 -19.51 16.39 -14.56
C GLY A 638 -20.72 16.10 -13.64
N GLU A 639 -21.92 15.84 -14.17
CA GLU A 639 -23.07 15.41 -13.38
C GLU A 639 -22.94 13.95 -12.95
N ARG A 640 -23.32 13.64 -11.70
CA ARG A 640 -23.28 12.29 -11.14
C ARG A 640 -24.25 11.37 -11.88
N VAL A 641 -23.76 10.22 -12.34
CA VAL A 641 -24.53 9.22 -13.09
C VAL A 641 -24.76 7.96 -12.30
N ALA A 642 -23.71 7.41 -11.69
CA ALA A 642 -23.79 6.15 -10.95
C ALA A 642 -22.76 6.11 -9.81
N VAL A 643 -22.93 5.15 -8.88
CA VAL A 643 -21.98 4.86 -7.81
C VAL A 643 -21.67 3.38 -7.81
N ILE A 644 -20.39 3.04 -7.80
CA ILE A 644 -19.89 1.67 -7.70
C ILE A 644 -19.11 1.54 -6.39
N GLU A 645 -19.41 0.50 -5.62
CA GLU A 645 -18.64 0.10 -4.44
C GLU A 645 -17.70 -1.06 -4.79
N ALA A 646 -16.42 -0.89 -4.47
CA ALA A 646 -15.42 -1.95 -4.51
C ALA A 646 -14.38 -1.73 -3.41
N MET A 647 -13.92 -2.78 -2.75
CA MET A 647 -12.88 -2.74 -1.71
C MET A 647 -13.14 -1.67 -0.64
N LYS A 648 -14.41 -1.55 -0.17
CA LYS A 648 -14.88 -0.57 0.82
C LYS A 648 -14.79 0.90 0.38
N MET A 649 -14.58 1.15 -0.91
CA MET A 649 -14.56 2.48 -1.48
C MET A 649 -15.76 2.68 -2.40
N GLU A 650 -16.48 3.79 -2.21
CA GLU A 650 -17.50 4.25 -3.14
C GLU A 650 -16.85 5.12 -4.22
N ASN A 651 -17.10 4.78 -5.48
CA ASN A 651 -16.61 5.52 -6.63
C ASN A 651 -17.79 6.11 -7.40
N VAL A 652 -17.86 7.42 -7.42
CA VAL A 652 -18.89 8.16 -8.15
C VAL A 652 -18.46 8.30 -9.60
N LEU A 653 -19.34 7.90 -10.52
CA LEU A 653 -19.16 8.06 -11.95
C LEU A 653 -19.93 9.29 -12.43
N PHE A 654 -19.28 10.09 -13.25
CA PHE A 654 -19.79 11.33 -13.78
C PHE A 654 -19.97 11.25 -15.31
N ALA A 655 -20.89 12.02 -15.85
CA ALA A 655 -21.05 12.19 -17.29
C ALA A 655 -19.79 12.87 -17.87
N ALA A 656 -19.22 12.29 -18.93
CA ALA A 656 -18.04 12.87 -19.60
C ALA A 656 -18.38 14.05 -20.49
N ALA A 657 -19.62 14.14 -20.95
CA ALA A 657 -20.15 15.18 -21.84
C ALA A 657 -21.63 15.44 -21.56
N ASP A 658 -22.15 16.55 -22.06
CA ASP A 658 -23.59 16.82 -22.08
C ASP A 658 -24.29 15.78 -22.96
N GLY A 659 -25.45 15.27 -22.54
CA GLY A 659 -26.21 14.28 -23.30
C GLY A 659 -27.61 14.02 -22.74
N VAL A 660 -28.36 13.18 -23.43
CA VAL A 660 -29.64 12.66 -22.97
C VAL A 660 -29.50 11.17 -22.71
N VAL A 661 -29.94 10.70 -21.58
CA VAL A 661 -29.87 9.26 -21.24
C VAL A 661 -30.80 8.49 -22.16
N SER A 662 -30.23 7.67 -23.03
CA SER A 662 -30.93 6.79 -23.97
C SER A 662 -31.39 5.53 -23.25
N THR A 663 -30.47 4.87 -22.55
CA THR A 663 -30.75 3.58 -21.90
C THR A 663 -29.93 3.44 -20.61
N VAL A 664 -30.54 2.84 -19.57
CA VAL A 664 -29.84 2.36 -18.37
C VAL A 664 -29.68 0.84 -18.54
N LEU A 665 -28.42 0.40 -18.67
CA LEU A 665 -28.05 -0.96 -19.08
C LEU A 665 -27.74 -1.90 -17.90
N ALA A 666 -27.51 -1.34 -16.70
CA ALA A 666 -27.22 -2.11 -15.49
C ALA A 666 -28.14 -1.72 -14.34
N SER A 667 -28.40 -2.65 -13.43
CA SER A 667 -29.32 -2.48 -12.30
C SER A 667 -28.58 -2.34 -10.97
N VAL A 668 -29.14 -1.54 -10.04
CA VAL A 668 -28.63 -1.44 -8.67
C VAL A 668 -28.60 -2.82 -8.02
N GLY A 669 -27.49 -3.17 -7.37
CA GLY A 669 -27.23 -4.50 -6.80
C GLY A 669 -26.54 -5.47 -7.76
N GLU A 670 -26.30 -5.08 -9.01
CA GLU A 670 -25.56 -5.88 -9.99
C GLU A 670 -24.05 -5.78 -9.78
N SER A 671 -23.34 -6.91 -9.88
CA SER A 671 -21.89 -6.96 -9.90
C SER A 671 -21.38 -6.70 -11.29
N LEU A 672 -20.69 -5.59 -11.48
CA LEU A 672 -20.18 -5.12 -12.78
C LEU A 672 -18.76 -5.63 -13.02
N VAL A 673 -18.41 -5.83 -14.30
CA VAL A 673 -17.03 -6.06 -14.75
C VAL A 673 -16.45 -4.80 -15.37
N VAL A 674 -15.12 -4.76 -15.55
CA VAL A 674 -14.44 -3.62 -16.22
C VAL A 674 -15.01 -3.43 -17.62
N ASP A 675 -15.19 -2.17 -18.01
CA ASP A 675 -15.73 -1.72 -19.31
C ASP A 675 -17.19 -2.16 -19.59
N GLN A 676 -17.91 -2.68 -18.58
CA GLN A 676 -19.34 -2.94 -18.71
C GLN A 676 -20.10 -1.62 -18.80
N SER A 677 -20.98 -1.50 -19.79
CA SER A 677 -21.80 -0.31 -19.98
C SER A 677 -22.89 -0.22 -18.92
N ILE A 678 -23.01 0.94 -18.26
CA ILE A 678 -24.01 1.22 -17.22
C ILE A 678 -25.12 2.10 -17.80
N VAL A 679 -24.74 3.17 -18.48
CA VAL A 679 -25.65 4.14 -19.11
C VAL A 679 -25.18 4.43 -20.51
N GLU A 680 -26.12 4.56 -21.45
CA GLU A 680 -25.89 4.99 -22.82
C GLU A 680 -26.56 6.35 -23.05
N PHE A 681 -25.84 7.27 -23.71
CA PHE A 681 -26.33 8.58 -24.15
C PHE A 681 -26.64 8.61 -25.65
N GLU A 682 -27.61 9.45 -26.05
CA GLU A 682 -27.92 9.73 -27.44
C GLU A 682 -26.81 10.48 -28.18
#